data_e8e1e4a3ce7d7c98fe32f0f92d030a4c
#
_entry.id   e8e1e4a3ce7d7c98fe32f0f92d030a4c
#
_cell.length_a   1.000
_cell.length_b   1.000
_cell.length_c   1.000
_cell.angle_alpha   90.00
_cell.angle_beta   90.00
_cell.angle_gamma   90.00
#
_symmetry.space_group_name_H-M   'P 1'
#
loop_
_entity.id
_entity.type
_entity.pdbx_description
1 polymer ?
#
loop_
_entity_poly.entity_id
_entity_poly.type
_entity_poly.pdbx_seq_one_letter_code
_entity_poly.pdbx_strand_id
1 'polypeptide(L)'
;ALERRNWILGRMLQLGYINQSQYQKAVAEPINLNMIDRSVSNVHPYVGEMVRSELVEHFGEQAIDSGYKVYTTIDSNKQKFAEQSIQDGLEAYDRRHGWRGPEDHDKPLNQFMAYANTFPAQVTKVNTNSFEALMQDGSTVTVNWSGMSWARPYRNANSVGGAPSRASQIVKVKDIIRLRPNEDKSAWSLVQVPKVQGQLIALNPNDGSIEAVVGGYNFYQSKFNRAVQGWRQPGSTIKPFVYALALERGMTPYSMVNDSPIRIGKWSPKNSDGRYLGMIPLRRALYLSRNTVSVRLLQNVGIERARQLFMDFGLEEEQIPRNYTIALGTPQVLPIQMATGYATFANGGYRIQPHFIKRIEDATGKVIYEAKPEYACIPCINNPNAYAEQQAAEEAKTKEITNESLDDALAASDAQTTTSAVDTKTNSDYRQAQRILKSSSAYDMANILRDVIQHGTGRAALKIGRDDLGGKTGTTNDAKDAWFAGFNGKLVAVAWVGFDQPRTLGRREYGGVAALPIWTTFMANALKDTPSSWVHLDKNAKDPISRDKLQIQSTEDKKEYRAAPPLARPLYRPEPAPQTRSVENDFSDLPGTNASGEEQIIVPANRQPPPMNNDSQNPAPKKERDGIENLINQIQ
;
A
#
# COMPACT_ATOMS: atom_id res chain seq x y z
N ALA A 1 8.35 -27.21 -5.41
CA ALA A 1 7.16 -28.02 -5.79
C ALA A 1 7.44 -29.51 -5.60
N LEU A 2 8.48 -30.07 -6.22
CA LEU A 2 8.80 -31.51 -6.18
C LEU A 2 9.00 -32.04 -4.76
N GLU A 3 9.78 -31.37 -3.95
CA GLU A 3 10.03 -31.75 -2.55
C GLU A 3 8.73 -31.76 -1.73
N ARG A 4 7.87 -30.76 -1.91
CA ARG A 4 6.59 -30.69 -1.21
C ARG A 4 5.62 -31.79 -1.67
N ARG A 5 5.57 -32.08 -2.97
CA ARG A 5 4.78 -33.21 -3.50
C ARG A 5 5.25 -34.53 -2.89
N ASN A 6 6.54 -34.79 -2.94
CA ASN A 6 7.10 -36.04 -2.43
C ASN A 6 6.92 -36.18 -0.90
N TRP A 7 6.98 -35.09 -0.16
CA TRP A 7 6.65 -35.08 1.25
C TRP A 7 5.18 -35.43 1.51
N ILE A 8 4.25 -34.83 0.74
CA ILE A 8 2.81 -35.14 0.84
C ILE A 8 2.56 -36.61 0.50
N LEU A 9 3.14 -37.12 -0.59
CA LEU A 9 3.01 -38.52 -1.00
C LEU A 9 3.56 -39.48 0.10
N GLY A 10 4.68 -39.14 0.70
CA GLY A 10 5.22 -39.89 1.84
C GLY A 10 4.28 -39.91 3.04
N ARG A 11 3.60 -38.79 3.32
CA ARG A 11 2.62 -38.71 4.38
C ARG A 11 1.36 -39.51 4.06
N MET A 12 0.91 -39.51 2.82
CA MET A 12 -0.22 -40.32 2.36
C MET A 12 0.05 -41.82 2.49
N LEU A 13 1.29 -42.25 2.18
CA LEU A 13 1.73 -43.63 2.40
C LEU A 13 1.72 -44.00 3.88
N GLN A 14 2.27 -43.15 4.75
CA GLN A 14 2.32 -43.38 6.19
C GLN A 14 0.93 -43.51 6.82
N LEU A 15 -0.05 -42.75 6.30
CA LEU A 15 -1.43 -42.77 6.76
C LEU A 15 -2.29 -43.86 6.10
N GLY A 16 -1.72 -44.66 5.19
CA GLY A 16 -2.41 -45.75 4.49
C GLY A 16 -3.38 -45.31 3.40
N TYR A 17 -3.32 -44.05 2.96
CA TYR A 17 -4.16 -43.54 1.85
C TYR A 17 -3.70 -44.08 0.48
N ILE A 18 -2.40 -44.33 0.34
CA ILE A 18 -1.82 -44.97 -0.85
C ILE A 18 -0.93 -46.12 -0.41
N ASN A 19 -0.77 -47.13 -1.28
CA ASN A 19 0.16 -48.23 -1.04
C ASN A 19 1.57 -47.89 -1.55
N GLN A 20 2.53 -48.79 -1.24
CA GLN A 20 3.94 -48.62 -1.63
C GLN A 20 4.15 -48.52 -3.14
N SER A 21 3.41 -49.28 -3.94
CA SER A 21 3.51 -49.25 -5.39
C SER A 21 3.00 -47.92 -5.99
N GLN A 22 1.86 -47.42 -5.49
CA GLN A 22 1.32 -46.10 -5.83
C GLN A 22 2.28 -44.98 -5.48
N TYR A 23 2.87 -45.02 -4.28
CA TYR A 23 3.87 -44.06 -3.85
C TYR A 23 5.08 -44.03 -4.80
N GLN A 24 5.68 -45.18 -5.11
CA GLN A 24 6.84 -45.27 -5.98
C GLN A 24 6.53 -44.73 -7.38
N LYS A 25 5.38 -45.07 -7.94
CA LYS A 25 4.93 -44.57 -9.25
C LYS A 25 4.78 -43.05 -9.22
N ALA A 26 4.08 -42.50 -8.25
CA ALA A 26 3.80 -41.06 -8.13
C ALA A 26 5.07 -40.21 -7.86
N VAL A 27 6.04 -40.73 -7.11
CA VAL A 27 7.33 -40.07 -6.88
C VAL A 27 8.20 -40.06 -8.14
N ALA A 28 8.16 -41.15 -8.93
CA ALA A 28 8.93 -41.27 -10.15
C ALA A 28 8.33 -40.42 -11.31
N GLU A 29 7.07 -40.03 -11.22
CA GLU A 29 6.40 -39.27 -12.25
C GLU A 29 6.95 -37.83 -12.28
N PRO A 30 7.40 -37.30 -13.44
CA PRO A 30 7.85 -35.93 -13.57
C PRO A 30 6.68 -34.98 -13.34
N ILE A 31 6.95 -33.80 -12.75
CA ILE A 31 5.95 -32.72 -12.73
C ILE A 31 5.87 -32.13 -14.11
N ASN A 32 4.90 -32.59 -14.91
CA ASN A 32 4.55 -31.97 -16.16
C ASN A 32 3.74 -30.69 -15.85
N LEU A 33 4.42 -29.55 -15.86
CA LEU A 33 3.75 -28.26 -15.86
C LEU A 33 3.12 -28.08 -17.25
N ASN A 34 1.84 -28.38 -17.35
CA ASN A 34 1.06 -27.95 -18.51
C ASN A 34 0.87 -26.44 -18.36
N MET A 35 1.85 -25.66 -18.82
CA MET A 35 1.78 -24.21 -18.90
C MET A 35 0.76 -23.91 -20.00
N ILE A 36 -0.51 -23.89 -19.62
CA ILE A 36 -1.54 -23.34 -20.50
C ILE A 36 -1.09 -21.90 -20.71
N ASP A 37 -0.65 -21.60 -21.93
CA ASP A 37 -0.48 -20.22 -22.38
C ASP A 37 -1.86 -19.57 -22.32
N ARG A 38 -2.19 -19.04 -21.17
CA ARG A 38 -3.33 -18.16 -20.97
C ARG A 38 -2.97 -16.81 -21.56
N SER A 39 -2.67 -16.78 -22.84
CA SER A 39 -2.58 -15.57 -23.66
C SER A 39 -3.94 -14.86 -23.80
N VAL A 40 -4.99 -15.34 -23.14
CA VAL A 40 -6.14 -14.52 -22.80
C VAL A 40 -5.59 -13.40 -21.93
N SER A 41 -5.33 -12.30 -22.58
CA SER A 41 -4.79 -11.04 -22.16
C SER A 41 -5.26 -10.60 -20.76
N ASN A 42 -4.70 -11.21 -19.70
CA ASN A 42 -4.87 -10.68 -18.36
C ASN A 42 -3.88 -9.51 -18.21
N VAL A 43 -4.24 -8.39 -18.84
CA VAL A 43 -3.38 -7.20 -18.96
C VAL A 43 -3.03 -6.69 -17.55
N HIS A 44 -3.97 -6.82 -16.59
CA HIS A 44 -3.82 -6.36 -15.21
C HIS A 44 -4.21 -7.47 -14.22
N PRO A 45 -3.35 -8.47 -14.00
CA PRO A 45 -3.75 -9.71 -13.32
C PRO A 45 -4.13 -9.55 -11.84
N TYR A 46 -3.61 -8.56 -11.11
CA TYR A 46 -4.09 -8.27 -9.76
C TYR A 46 -5.54 -7.80 -9.77
N VAL A 47 -5.92 -6.95 -10.73
CA VAL A 47 -7.31 -6.49 -10.90
C VAL A 47 -8.23 -7.65 -11.29
N GLY A 48 -7.79 -8.47 -12.25
CA GLY A 48 -8.53 -9.65 -12.68
C GLY A 48 -8.80 -10.63 -11.54
N GLU A 49 -7.82 -10.89 -10.67
CA GLU A 49 -8.00 -11.75 -9.50
C GLU A 49 -8.92 -11.13 -8.43
N MET A 50 -8.85 -9.81 -8.24
CA MET A 50 -9.81 -9.12 -7.37
C MET A 50 -11.24 -9.28 -7.88
N VAL A 51 -11.47 -9.08 -9.19
CA VAL A 51 -12.79 -9.28 -9.82
C VAL A 51 -13.25 -10.73 -9.66
N ARG A 52 -12.38 -11.71 -9.94
CA ARG A 52 -12.71 -13.13 -9.79
C ARG A 52 -13.14 -13.45 -8.34
N SER A 53 -12.38 -12.98 -7.37
CA SER A 53 -12.66 -13.23 -5.95
C SER A 53 -14.01 -12.65 -5.51
N GLU A 54 -14.34 -11.43 -5.96
CA GLU A 54 -15.63 -10.79 -5.68
C GLU A 54 -16.81 -11.53 -6.32
N LEU A 55 -16.66 -11.95 -7.57
CA LEU A 55 -17.69 -12.72 -8.26
C LEU A 55 -17.96 -14.03 -7.54
N VAL A 56 -16.90 -14.74 -7.12
CA VAL A 56 -17.05 -16.01 -6.39
C VAL A 56 -17.69 -15.78 -5.01
N GLU A 57 -17.29 -14.73 -4.30
CA GLU A 57 -17.86 -14.41 -2.97
C GLU A 57 -19.36 -14.10 -3.04
N HIS A 58 -19.80 -13.36 -4.07
CA HIS A 58 -21.19 -12.91 -4.17
C HIS A 58 -22.11 -13.84 -4.94
N PHE A 59 -21.59 -14.53 -5.94
CA PHE A 59 -22.39 -15.35 -6.86
C PHE A 59 -21.99 -16.83 -6.87
N GLY A 60 -20.98 -17.23 -6.09
CA GLY A 60 -20.45 -18.59 -6.03
C GLY A 60 -19.51 -18.94 -7.20
N GLU A 61 -18.90 -20.13 -7.17
CA GLU A 61 -17.92 -20.59 -8.16
C GLU A 61 -18.47 -20.59 -9.60
N GLN A 62 -19.76 -20.84 -9.80
CA GLN A 62 -20.44 -20.81 -11.10
C GLN A 62 -20.36 -19.44 -11.79
N ALA A 63 -20.07 -18.37 -11.05
CA ALA A 63 -19.94 -17.04 -11.62
C ALA A 63 -18.83 -16.95 -12.66
N ILE A 64 -17.79 -17.79 -12.53
CA ILE A 64 -16.63 -17.81 -13.43
C ILE A 64 -17.03 -18.18 -14.87
N ASP A 65 -18.00 -19.08 -15.01
CA ASP A 65 -18.45 -19.59 -16.31
C ASP A 65 -19.77 -18.94 -16.77
N SER A 66 -20.33 -18.01 -16.00
CA SER A 66 -21.65 -17.41 -16.25
C SER A 66 -21.64 -16.31 -17.34
N GLY A 67 -20.48 -15.98 -17.91
CA GLY A 67 -20.38 -14.96 -18.97
C GLY A 67 -20.63 -13.53 -18.49
N TYR A 68 -20.43 -13.24 -17.21
CA TYR A 68 -20.57 -11.89 -16.66
C TYR A 68 -19.58 -10.90 -17.28
N LYS A 69 -20.03 -9.68 -17.52
CA LYS A 69 -19.22 -8.52 -17.91
C LYS A 69 -19.08 -7.61 -16.69
N VAL A 70 -17.86 -7.47 -16.19
CA VAL A 70 -17.57 -6.64 -15.01
C VAL A 70 -16.85 -5.38 -15.43
N TYR A 71 -17.47 -4.25 -15.19
CA TYR A 71 -16.89 -2.93 -15.42
C TYR A 71 -16.29 -2.43 -14.12
N THR A 72 -14.99 -2.16 -14.14
CA THR A 72 -14.26 -1.66 -12.97
C THR A 72 -14.08 -0.14 -13.00
N THR A 73 -13.68 0.43 -11.87
CA THR A 73 -13.29 1.85 -11.76
C THR A 73 -11.82 2.09 -12.15
N ILE A 74 -11.09 1.02 -12.45
CA ILE A 74 -9.67 1.08 -12.78
C ILE A 74 -9.45 1.87 -14.08
N ASP A 75 -8.59 2.87 -14.01
CA ASP A 75 -8.10 3.62 -15.17
C ASP A 75 -6.89 2.89 -15.77
N SER A 76 -7.00 2.43 -17.02
CA SER A 76 -5.97 1.60 -17.67
C SER A 76 -4.60 2.31 -17.75
N ASN A 77 -4.58 3.63 -17.94
CA ASN A 77 -3.32 4.39 -18.01
C ASN A 77 -2.69 4.52 -16.63
N LYS A 78 -3.48 4.89 -15.61
CA LYS A 78 -2.99 4.96 -14.23
C LYS A 78 -2.53 3.59 -13.74
N GLN A 79 -3.25 2.51 -14.07
CA GLN A 79 -2.85 1.15 -13.74
C GLN A 79 -1.48 0.80 -14.35
N LYS A 80 -1.28 1.09 -15.63
CA LYS A 80 -0.01 0.90 -16.32
C LYS A 80 1.13 1.70 -15.67
N PHE A 81 0.88 2.97 -15.32
CA PHE A 81 1.86 3.81 -14.64
C PHE A 81 2.19 3.28 -13.24
N ALA A 82 1.21 2.73 -12.51
CA ALA A 82 1.41 2.12 -11.21
C ALA A 82 2.30 0.88 -11.30
N GLU A 83 2.03 -0.01 -12.25
CA GLU A 83 2.82 -1.22 -12.51
C GLU A 83 4.27 -0.87 -12.85
N GLN A 84 4.47 0.07 -13.78
CA GLN A 84 5.80 0.54 -14.16
C GLN A 84 6.53 1.18 -12.98
N SER A 85 5.86 2.02 -12.19
CA SER A 85 6.47 2.70 -11.03
C SER A 85 6.92 1.72 -9.96
N ILE A 86 6.14 0.65 -9.70
CA ILE A 86 6.52 -0.43 -8.78
C ILE A 86 7.73 -1.18 -9.30
N GLN A 87 7.72 -1.58 -10.57
CA GLN A 87 8.82 -2.33 -11.18
C GLN A 87 10.12 -1.53 -11.12
N ASP A 88 10.10 -0.28 -11.58
CA ASP A 88 11.27 0.59 -11.60
C ASP A 88 11.80 0.88 -10.18
N GLY A 89 10.91 1.13 -9.23
CA GLY A 89 11.28 1.43 -7.85
C GLY A 89 11.92 0.24 -7.14
N LEU A 90 11.38 -0.96 -7.31
CA LEU A 90 11.93 -2.18 -6.71
C LEU A 90 13.24 -2.61 -7.36
N GLU A 91 13.39 -2.42 -8.68
CA GLU A 91 14.66 -2.66 -9.36
C GLU A 91 15.73 -1.63 -8.98
N ALA A 92 15.34 -0.37 -8.81
CA ALA A 92 16.26 0.66 -8.32
C ALA A 92 16.77 0.33 -6.90
N TYR A 93 15.88 -0.19 -6.02
CA TYR A 93 16.29 -0.72 -4.72
C TYR A 93 17.31 -1.85 -4.89
N ASP A 94 17.02 -2.85 -5.73
CA ASP A 94 17.87 -4.01 -5.95
C ASP A 94 19.25 -3.62 -6.50
N ARG A 95 19.30 -2.68 -7.44
CA ARG A 95 20.57 -2.15 -7.98
C ARG A 95 21.44 -1.48 -6.91
N ARG A 96 20.84 -0.76 -5.97
CA ARG A 96 21.57 -0.15 -4.83
C ARG A 96 22.17 -1.20 -3.90
N HIS A 97 21.51 -2.37 -3.78
CA HIS A 97 21.94 -3.46 -2.90
C HIS A 97 22.83 -4.49 -3.58
N GLY A 98 22.96 -4.43 -4.91
CA GLY A 98 23.94 -5.19 -5.66
C GLY A 98 23.40 -6.47 -6.29
N TRP A 99 24.24 -7.06 -7.12
CA TRP A 99 24.00 -8.25 -7.90
C TRP A 99 24.09 -9.52 -7.04
N ARG A 100 23.06 -10.34 -7.05
CA ARG A 100 23.00 -11.61 -6.28
C ARG A 100 23.46 -12.85 -7.05
N GLY A 101 23.91 -12.65 -8.29
CA GLY A 101 24.27 -13.75 -9.19
C GLY A 101 23.15 -14.12 -10.17
N PRO A 102 23.41 -15.07 -11.07
CA PRO A 102 22.43 -15.60 -12.02
C PRO A 102 21.25 -16.26 -11.30
N GLU A 103 20.13 -16.43 -11.99
CA GLU A 103 18.96 -17.16 -11.46
C GLU A 103 19.24 -18.64 -11.31
N ASP A 104 19.97 -19.21 -12.27
CA ASP A 104 20.39 -20.60 -12.28
C ASP A 104 21.63 -20.76 -13.19
N HIS A 105 22.14 -21.97 -13.30
CA HIS A 105 23.25 -22.34 -14.18
C HIS A 105 22.94 -23.63 -14.90
N ASP A 106 23.22 -23.65 -16.21
CA ASP A 106 23.09 -24.83 -17.09
C ASP A 106 21.68 -25.50 -17.06
N LYS A 107 20.63 -24.69 -17.04
CA LYS A 107 19.23 -25.14 -17.10
C LYS A 107 18.59 -24.79 -18.43
N PRO A 108 17.59 -25.58 -18.87
CA PRO A 108 16.81 -25.24 -20.08
C PRO A 108 16.05 -23.94 -19.92
N LEU A 109 16.13 -23.01 -20.86
CA LEU A 109 15.48 -21.70 -20.82
C LEU A 109 13.94 -21.76 -20.75
N ASN A 110 13.33 -22.82 -21.30
CA ASN A 110 11.88 -23.00 -21.26
C ASN A 110 11.30 -23.21 -19.86
N GLN A 111 12.14 -23.41 -18.83
CA GLN A 111 11.73 -23.46 -17.42
C GLN A 111 11.54 -22.06 -16.79
N PHE A 112 11.93 -21.01 -17.48
CA PHE A 112 11.90 -19.63 -16.98
C PHE A 112 10.91 -18.81 -17.78
N MET A 113 9.95 -18.15 -17.12
CA MET A 113 8.97 -17.31 -17.77
C MET A 113 9.46 -15.88 -17.92
N ALA A 114 9.13 -15.24 -19.05
CA ALA A 114 9.26 -13.79 -19.19
C ALA A 114 8.13 -13.08 -18.40
N TYR A 115 8.46 -11.99 -17.70
CA TYR A 115 7.48 -11.15 -16.98
C TYR A 115 8.09 -9.77 -16.65
N ALA A 116 7.24 -8.80 -16.40
CA ALA A 116 7.64 -7.42 -16.06
C ALA A 116 8.65 -6.83 -17.09
N ASN A 117 8.43 -7.09 -18.37
CA ASN A 117 9.35 -6.73 -19.47
C ASN A 117 10.80 -7.19 -19.24
N THR A 118 10.97 -8.34 -18.56
CA THR A 118 12.26 -9.01 -18.38
C THR A 118 12.23 -10.39 -18.98
N PHE A 119 13.28 -10.77 -19.68
CA PHE A 119 13.36 -11.99 -20.47
C PHE A 119 14.49 -12.87 -19.95
N PRO A 120 14.26 -14.17 -19.72
CA PRO A 120 15.32 -15.10 -19.40
C PRO A 120 16.24 -15.32 -20.60
N ALA A 121 17.53 -15.40 -20.33
CA ALA A 121 18.55 -15.65 -21.35
C ALA A 121 19.68 -16.51 -20.78
N GLN A 122 20.29 -17.33 -21.61
CA GLN A 122 21.47 -18.13 -21.26
C GLN A 122 22.74 -17.49 -21.83
N VAL A 123 23.72 -17.23 -20.99
CA VAL A 123 25.01 -16.65 -21.40
C VAL A 123 25.75 -17.69 -22.26
N THR A 124 26.08 -17.33 -23.50
CA THR A 124 26.78 -18.19 -24.47
C THR A 124 28.26 -17.85 -24.63
N LYS A 125 28.61 -16.56 -24.45
CA LYS A 125 29.99 -16.09 -24.58
C LYS A 125 30.24 -14.89 -23.67
N VAL A 126 31.42 -14.79 -23.06
CA VAL A 126 31.83 -13.68 -22.20
C VAL A 126 33.10 -13.07 -22.74
N ASN A 127 33.03 -11.78 -23.12
CA ASN A 127 34.15 -10.95 -23.54
C ASN A 127 34.61 -10.05 -22.37
N THR A 128 35.60 -9.19 -22.57
CA THR A 128 36.06 -8.28 -21.52
C THR A 128 34.97 -7.31 -21.08
N ASN A 129 34.31 -6.62 -22.03
CA ASN A 129 33.36 -5.52 -21.80
C ASN A 129 31.93 -5.84 -22.31
N SER A 130 31.64 -7.08 -22.66
CA SER A 130 30.32 -7.53 -23.12
C SER A 130 30.15 -9.01 -22.88
N PHE A 131 28.91 -9.47 -22.96
CA PHE A 131 28.60 -10.88 -23.10
C PHE A 131 27.49 -11.09 -24.14
N GLU A 132 27.44 -12.28 -24.72
CA GLU A 132 26.37 -12.72 -25.61
C GLU A 132 25.46 -13.69 -24.86
N ALA A 133 24.16 -13.62 -25.11
CA ALA A 133 23.19 -14.48 -24.47
C ALA A 133 22.12 -14.95 -25.47
N LEU A 134 21.77 -16.24 -25.40
CA LEU A 134 20.70 -16.88 -26.16
C LEU A 134 19.36 -16.59 -25.47
N MET A 135 18.40 -16.08 -26.21
CA MET A 135 17.03 -15.83 -25.79
C MET A 135 16.15 -17.07 -26.03
N GLN A 136 14.95 -17.10 -25.46
CA GLN A 136 14.01 -18.22 -25.64
C GLN A 136 13.50 -18.41 -27.08
N ASP A 137 13.46 -17.34 -27.85
CA ASP A 137 13.09 -17.37 -29.29
C ASP A 137 14.21 -17.83 -30.21
N GLY A 138 15.36 -18.21 -29.66
CA GLY A 138 16.54 -18.63 -30.39
C GLY A 138 17.43 -17.47 -30.87
N SER A 139 17.05 -16.24 -30.68
CA SER A 139 17.88 -15.08 -31.01
C SER A 139 19.05 -14.93 -30.03
N THR A 140 20.14 -14.33 -30.49
CA THR A 140 21.30 -14.00 -29.66
C THR A 140 21.39 -12.47 -29.51
N VAL A 141 21.54 -12.01 -28.29
CA VAL A 141 21.65 -10.59 -27.95
C VAL A 141 22.99 -10.30 -27.27
N THR A 142 23.53 -9.11 -27.49
CA THR A 142 24.77 -8.66 -26.85
C THR A 142 24.45 -7.63 -25.77
N VAL A 143 24.96 -7.85 -24.56
CA VAL A 143 24.90 -6.91 -23.46
C VAL A 143 26.25 -6.24 -23.32
N ASN A 144 26.26 -4.93 -23.57
CA ASN A 144 27.47 -4.11 -23.44
C ASN A 144 27.74 -3.72 -21.99
N TRP A 145 28.94 -3.20 -21.71
CA TRP A 145 29.36 -2.80 -20.37
C TRP A 145 28.38 -1.86 -19.66
N SER A 146 27.81 -0.88 -20.36
CA SER A 146 26.81 0.06 -19.81
C SER A 146 25.56 -0.66 -19.27
N GLY A 147 25.17 -1.78 -19.87
CA GLY A 147 24.01 -2.57 -19.44
C GLY A 147 24.27 -3.47 -18.21
N MET A 148 25.55 -3.66 -17.80
CA MET A 148 25.87 -4.59 -16.71
C MET A 148 26.80 -4.00 -15.62
N SER A 149 27.46 -2.86 -15.85
CA SER A 149 28.46 -2.27 -14.95
C SER A 149 27.97 -1.96 -13.54
N TRP A 150 26.66 -1.87 -13.35
CA TRP A 150 26.02 -1.68 -12.05
C TRP A 150 26.17 -2.89 -11.12
N ALA A 151 26.45 -4.09 -11.65
CA ALA A 151 26.31 -5.39 -10.99
C ALA A 151 27.44 -5.64 -9.96
N ARG A 152 27.58 -4.76 -8.99
CA ARG A 152 28.45 -4.96 -7.82
C ARG A 152 27.91 -6.14 -6.98
N PRO A 153 28.75 -7.09 -6.53
CA PRO A 153 28.28 -8.23 -5.76
C PRO A 153 27.52 -7.81 -4.50
N TYR A 154 26.34 -8.39 -4.28
CA TYR A 154 25.59 -8.28 -3.03
C TYR A 154 26.39 -8.91 -1.89
N ARG A 155 26.51 -8.25 -0.75
CA ARG A 155 27.08 -8.82 0.49
C ARG A 155 26.03 -8.95 1.58
N ASN A 156 25.36 -7.87 1.91
CA ASN A 156 24.25 -7.85 2.87
C ASN A 156 23.38 -6.59 2.63
N ALA A 157 22.33 -6.41 3.44
CA ALA A 157 21.42 -5.26 3.31
C ALA A 157 22.13 -3.88 3.42
N ASN A 158 23.34 -3.80 3.95
CA ASN A 158 24.06 -2.55 4.21
C ASN A 158 25.33 -2.38 3.39
N SER A 159 25.74 -3.39 2.62
CA SER A 159 27.00 -3.35 1.89
C SER A 159 26.98 -4.16 0.59
N VAL A 160 27.71 -3.64 -0.38
CA VAL A 160 27.97 -4.28 -1.68
C VAL A 160 29.46 -4.46 -1.89
N GLY A 161 29.84 -5.39 -2.77
CA GLY A 161 31.23 -5.62 -3.15
C GLY A 161 31.85 -4.49 -3.94
N GLY A 162 33.11 -4.67 -4.38
CA GLY A 162 33.79 -3.76 -5.29
C GLY A 162 33.06 -3.63 -6.62
N ALA A 163 33.26 -2.53 -7.33
CA ALA A 163 32.75 -2.39 -8.68
C ALA A 163 33.44 -3.40 -9.62
N PRO A 164 32.69 -4.13 -10.45
CA PRO A 164 33.28 -5.01 -11.44
C PRO A 164 34.06 -4.18 -12.48
N SER A 165 35.12 -4.75 -13.03
CA SER A 165 35.94 -4.14 -14.08
C SER A 165 35.87 -4.89 -15.41
N ARG A 166 35.23 -6.08 -15.43
CA ARG A 166 35.07 -6.93 -16.60
C ARG A 166 33.84 -7.84 -16.46
N ALA A 167 33.26 -8.26 -17.59
CA ALA A 167 32.04 -9.06 -17.63
C ALA A 167 32.18 -10.44 -16.92
N SER A 168 33.36 -11.06 -16.96
CA SER A 168 33.61 -12.36 -16.29
C SER A 168 33.55 -12.30 -14.75
N GLN A 169 33.51 -11.12 -14.14
CA GLN A 169 33.27 -10.93 -12.71
C GLN A 169 31.76 -10.90 -12.38
N ILE A 170 30.89 -10.79 -13.40
CA ILE A 170 29.45 -10.65 -13.26
C ILE A 170 28.75 -11.95 -13.68
N VAL A 171 29.10 -12.49 -14.84
CA VAL A 171 28.45 -13.68 -15.45
C VAL A 171 29.47 -14.66 -15.98
N LYS A 172 29.05 -15.93 -16.14
CA LYS A 172 29.81 -17.02 -16.75
C LYS A 172 28.99 -17.65 -17.89
N VAL A 173 29.65 -18.37 -18.80
CA VAL A 173 28.97 -19.14 -19.82
C VAL A 173 28.05 -20.16 -19.17
N LYS A 174 26.84 -20.36 -19.70
CA LYS A 174 25.72 -21.18 -19.20
C LYS A 174 24.94 -20.59 -18.02
N ASP A 175 25.29 -19.42 -17.53
CA ASP A 175 24.46 -18.73 -16.53
C ASP A 175 23.10 -18.38 -17.14
N ILE A 176 22.04 -18.63 -16.37
CA ILE A 176 20.69 -18.17 -16.69
C ILE A 176 20.48 -16.83 -15.98
N ILE A 177 20.24 -15.81 -16.77
CA ILE A 177 20.12 -14.42 -16.33
C ILE A 177 18.84 -13.79 -16.86
N ARG A 178 18.54 -12.58 -16.38
CA ARG A 178 17.45 -11.78 -16.94
C ARG A 178 17.97 -10.56 -17.66
N LEU A 179 17.37 -10.31 -18.80
CA LEU A 179 17.65 -9.16 -19.63
C LEU A 179 16.40 -8.31 -19.83
N ARG A 180 16.60 -6.99 -19.89
CA ARG A 180 15.56 -6.02 -20.26
C ARG A 180 16.03 -5.26 -21.50
N PRO A 181 15.20 -5.17 -22.56
CA PRO A 181 15.48 -4.29 -23.68
C PRO A 181 15.22 -2.83 -23.30
N ASN A 182 15.89 -1.90 -23.97
CA ASN A 182 15.43 -0.51 -24.05
C ASN A 182 14.16 -0.41 -24.92
N GLU A 183 13.57 0.78 -25.03
CA GLU A 183 12.27 0.98 -25.70
C GLU A 183 12.27 0.51 -27.17
N ASP A 184 13.34 0.79 -27.91
CA ASP A 184 13.49 0.41 -29.33
C ASP A 184 14.13 -0.98 -29.54
N LYS A 185 14.42 -1.71 -28.46
CA LYS A 185 15.12 -3.01 -28.45
C LYS A 185 16.50 -3.02 -29.09
N SER A 186 17.12 -1.86 -29.28
CA SER A 186 18.48 -1.75 -29.81
C SER A 186 19.57 -2.10 -28.80
N ALA A 187 19.28 -2.04 -27.53
CA ALA A 187 20.18 -2.35 -26.43
C ALA A 187 19.52 -3.18 -25.34
N TRP A 188 20.32 -4.02 -24.67
CA TRP A 188 19.88 -4.89 -23.59
C TRP A 188 20.66 -4.62 -22.32
N SER A 189 19.99 -4.73 -21.19
CA SER A 189 20.58 -4.55 -19.86
C SER A 189 20.36 -5.77 -18.98
N LEU A 190 21.39 -6.14 -18.24
CA LEU A 190 21.29 -7.13 -17.16
C LEU A 190 20.39 -6.60 -16.06
N VAL A 191 19.41 -7.38 -15.67
CA VAL A 191 18.52 -7.10 -14.54
C VAL A 191 18.42 -8.33 -13.63
N GLN A 192 17.87 -8.17 -12.45
CA GLN A 192 17.55 -9.27 -11.56
C GLN A 192 16.16 -9.09 -10.97
N VAL A 193 15.49 -10.19 -10.67
CA VAL A 193 14.17 -10.15 -10.03
C VAL A 193 14.32 -9.66 -8.60
N PRO A 194 13.64 -8.58 -8.19
CA PRO A 194 13.72 -8.08 -6.83
C PRO A 194 13.24 -9.11 -5.80
N LYS A 195 14.00 -9.28 -4.71
CA LYS A 195 13.53 -10.02 -3.52
C LYS A 195 12.67 -9.15 -2.61
N VAL A 196 12.88 -7.84 -2.65
CA VAL A 196 12.02 -6.86 -2.00
C VAL A 196 10.68 -6.79 -2.72
N GLN A 197 9.62 -6.53 -1.98
CA GLN A 197 8.29 -6.36 -2.52
C GLN A 197 7.80 -4.93 -2.32
N GLY A 198 6.79 -4.55 -3.06
CA GLY A 198 6.15 -3.25 -2.96
C GLY A 198 4.70 -3.33 -3.40
N GLN A 199 3.95 -2.31 -3.08
CA GLN A 199 2.60 -2.11 -3.59
C GLN A 199 2.35 -0.64 -3.87
N LEU A 200 1.40 -0.37 -4.73
CA LEU A 200 0.80 0.95 -4.93
C LEU A 200 -0.70 0.80 -5.07
N ILE A 201 -1.45 1.64 -4.36
CA ILE A 201 -2.88 1.80 -4.54
C ILE A 201 -3.20 3.28 -4.71
N ALA A 202 -4.07 3.59 -5.66
CA ALA A 202 -4.54 4.94 -5.92
C ALA A 202 -6.05 4.97 -6.03
N LEU A 203 -6.68 6.00 -5.44
CA LEU A 203 -8.13 6.17 -5.43
C LEU A 203 -8.53 7.64 -5.59
N ASN A 204 -9.75 7.84 -6.06
CA ASN A 204 -10.40 9.14 -6.14
C ASN A 204 -10.90 9.54 -4.73
N PRO A 205 -10.47 10.70 -4.19
CA PRO A 205 -10.91 11.12 -2.87
C PRO A 205 -12.39 11.53 -2.80
N ASN A 206 -13.07 11.75 -3.93
CA ASN A 206 -14.47 12.17 -3.93
C ASN A 206 -15.44 11.01 -3.66
N ASP A 207 -15.20 9.84 -4.23
CA ASP A 207 -16.13 8.70 -4.19
C ASP A 207 -15.49 7.39 -3.74
N GLY A 208 -14.16 7.34 -3.59
CA GLY A 208 -13.43 6.14 -3.21
C GLY A 208 -13.22 5.13 -4.33
N SER A 209 -13.54 5.47 -5.59
CA SER A 209 -13.22 4.60 -6.72
C SER A 209 -11.71 4.33 -6.80
N ILE A 210 -11.33 3.04 -6.83
CA ILE A 210 -9.94 2.62 -6.98
C ILE A 210 -9.57 2.77 -8.45
N GLU A 211 -8.61 3.65 -8.74
CA GLU A 211 -8.19 3.96 -10.11
C GLU A 211 -6.95 3.17 -10.54
N ALA A 212 -6.14 2.71 -9.58
CA ALA A 212 -5.03 1.80 -9.83
C ALA A 212 -4.70 0.97 -8.59
N VAL A 213 -4.31 -0.30 -8.79
CA VAL A 213 -3.89 -1.20 -7.71
C VAL A 213 -2.84 -2.20 -8.20
N VAL A 214 -1.69 -2.23 -7.52
CA VAL A 214 -0.58 -3.14 -7.79
C VAL A 214 -0.13 -3.77 -6.49
N GLY A 215 -0.26 -5.09 -6.39
CA GLY A 215 0.02 -5.83 -5.16
C GLY A 215 1.45 -6.35 -5.00
N GLY A 216 2.31 -6.21 -6.00
CA GLY A 216 3.69 -6.72 -5.97
C GLY A 216 4.45 -6.42 -7.25
N TYR A 217 5.71 -6.86 -7.32
CA TYR A 217 6.55 -6.71 -8.50
C TYR A 217 5.95 -7.39 -9.74
N ASN A 218 5.42 -8.61 -9.57
CA ASN A 218 4.75 -9.36 -10.61
C ASN A 218 3.76 -10.38 -10.02
N PHE A 219 2.56 -10.45 -10.60
CA PHE A 219 1.48 -11.35 -10.15
C PHE A 219 1.83 -12.83 -10.27
N TYR A 220 2.50 -13.24 -11.37
CA TYR A 220 2.84 -14.65 -11.60
C TYR A 220 3.92 -15.15 -10.63
N GLN A 221 4.73 -14.24 -10.09
CA GLN A 221 5.69 -14.54 -9.04
C GLN A 221 5.00 -14.61 -7.65
N SER A 222 4.04 -13.74 -7.40
CA SER A 222 3.30 -13.69 -6.14
C SER A 222 1.88 -13.15 -6.36
N LYS A 223 0.89 -14.02 -6.21
CA LYS A 223 -0.54 -13.65 -6.30
C LYS A 223 -1.01 -12.83 -5.11
N PHE A 224 -0.23 -12.79 -4.03
CA PHE A 224 -0.55 -12.05 -2.81
C PHE A 224 -0.62 -10.54 -3.08
N ASN A 225 -1.83 -9.98 -3.02
CA ASN A 225 -2.08 -8.56 -3.25
C ASN A 225 -1.83 -7.74 -2.00
N ARG A 226 -0.63 -7.18 -1.86
CA ARG A 226 -0.22 -6.45 -0.65
C ARG A 226 -0.99 -5.15 -0.43
N ALA A 227 -1.65 -4.62 -1.45
CA ALA A 227 -2.46 -3.41 -1.31
C ALA A 227 -3.70 -3.63 -0.45
N VAL A 228 -4.27 -4.84 -0.48
CA VAL A 228 -5.54 -5.21 0.16
C VAL A 228 -5.44 -6.41 1.11
N GLN A 229 -4.30 -7.12 1.14
CA GLN A 229 -4.07 -8.30 2.00
C GLN A 229 -2.85 -8.14 2.91
N GLY A 230 -1.95 -7.22 2.61
CA GLY A 230 -0.67 -7.05 3.30
C GLY A 230 -0.75 -6.21 4.56
N TRP A 231 -0.93 -6.83 5.71
CA TRP A 231 -0.90 -6.17 7.02
C TRP A 231 0.50 -5.68 7.37
N ARG A 232 0.68 -4.38 7.53
CA ARG A 232 2.00 -3.78 7.81
C ARG A 232 1.87 -2.60 8.77
N GLN A 233 2.95 -2.31 9.49
CA GLN A 233 3.03 -1.12 10.34
C GLN A 233 3.25 0.13 9.47
N PRO A 234 2.39 1.17 9.59
CA PRO A 234 2.50 2.38 8.79
C PRO A 234 3.64 3.30 9.22
N GLY A 235 4.22 3.08 10.40
CA GLY A 235 5.21 3.98 10.96
C GLY A 235 4.69 5.43 11.00
N SER A 236 5.55 6.38 10.62
CA SER A 236 5.20 7.81 10.70
C SER A 236 4.11 8.28 9.74
N THR A 237 3.59 7.46 8.81
CA THR A 237 2.42 7.83 8.00
C THR A 237 1.13 7.90 8.81
N ILE A 238 1.09 7.34 10.03
CA ILE A 238 -0.05 7.46 10.95
C ILE A 238 -0.13 8.81 11.67
N LYS A 239 0.99 9.55 11.76
CA LYS A 239 1.06 10.80 12.54
C LYS A 239 0.01 11.84 12.16
N PRO A 240 -0.32 12.06 10.87
CA PRO A 240 -1.38 12.99 10.51
C PRO A 240 -2.71 12.74 11.22
N PHE A 241 -3.06 11.48 11.53
CA PHE A 241 -4.30 11.15 12.25
C PHE A 241 -4.28 11.67 13.70
N VAL A 242 -3.13 11.56 14.38
CA VAL A 242 -2.96 12.14 15.74
C VAL A 242 -2.96 13.67 15.69
N TYR A 243 -2.33 14.26 14.67
CA TYR A 243 -2.28 15.72 14.49
C TYR A 243 -3.67 16.28 14.12
N ALA A 244 -4.44 15.57 13.29
CA ALA A 244 -5.82 15.95 12.98
C ALA A 244 -6.66 16.06 14.25
N LEU A 245 -6.53 15.12 15.19
CA LEU A 245 -7.23 15.20 16.48
C LEU A 245 -6.82 16.42 17.32
N ALA A 246 -5.55 16.81 17.25
CA ALA A 246 -5.08 18.03 17.92
C ALA A 246 -5.70 19.30 17.29
N LEU A 247 -5.83 19.34 15.95
CA LEU A 247 -6.52 20.42 15.24
C LEU A 247 -8.02 20.47 15.59
N GLU A 248 -8.70 19.31 15.64
CA GLU A 248 -10.11 19.20 16.07
C GLU A 248 -10.33 19.79 17.47
N ARG A 249 -9.31 19.75 18.32
CA ARG A 249 -9.34 20.31 19.67
C ARG A 249 -8.90 21.78 19.76
N GLY A 250 -8.82 22.47 18.64
CA GLY A 250 -8.56 23.91 18.57
C GLY A 250 -7.08 24.30 18.46
N MET A 251 -6.17 23.35 18.32
CA MET A 251 -4.80 23.70 17.90
C MET A 251 -4.80 24.19 16.45
N THR A 252 -3.84 25.03 16.12
CA THR A 252 -3.62 25.54 14.76
C THR A 252 -2.27 25.07 14.23
N PRO A 253 -2.00 25.15 12.93
CA PRO A 253 -0.68 24.84 12.37
C PRO A 253 0.49 25.60 13.03
N TYR A 254 0.20 26.75 13.65
CA TYR A 254 1.18 27.62 14.28
C TYR A 254 1.28 27.43 15.81
N SER A 255 0.39 26.63 16.42
CA SER A 255 0.46 26.30 17.84
C SER A 255 1.83 25.73 18.21
N MET A 256 2.42 26.29 19.28
CA MET A 256 3.75 25.87 19.72
C MET A 256 3.68 24.55 20.48
N VAL A 257 4.53 23.60 20.10
CA VAL A 257 4.63 22.25 20.68
C VAL A 257 6.06 21.94 21.09
N ASN A 258 6.22 21.13 22.14
CA ASN A 258 7.53 20.85 22.71
C ASN A 258 8.16 19.60 22.12
N ASP A 259 9.33 19.75 21.47
CA ASP A 259 10.15 18.65 20.91
C ASP A 259 11.35 18.28 21.85
N SER A 260 11.21 18.40 23.15
CA SER A 260 12.22 17.93 24.12
C SER A 260 12.12 16.41 24.34
N PRO A 261 13.13 15.76 24.93
CA PRO A 261 13.02 14.37 25.36
C PRO A 261 11.77 14.10 26.20
N ILE A 262 11.20 12.91 26.05
CA ILE A 262 10.01 12.48 26.79
C ILE A 262 10.24 11.08 27.36
N ARG A 263 9.70 10.84 28.55
CA ARG A 263 9.71 9.54 29.22
C ARG A 263 8.32 9.23 29.78
N ILE A 264 7.83 8.01 29.51
CA ILE A 264 6.55 7.51 30.00
C ILE A 264 6.83 6.13 30.64
N GLY A 265 6.90 6.10 31.98
CA GLY A 265 7.39 4.93 32.70
C GLY A 265 8.82 4.58 32.29
N LYS A 266 9.03 3.36 31.80
CA LYS A 266 10.32 2.88 31.27
C LYS A 266 10.57 3.27 29.80
N TRP A 267 9.55 3.69 29.07
CA TRP A 267 9.65 3.99 27.63
C TRP A 267 10.09 5.44 27.37
N SER A 268 11.11 5.61 26.53
CA SER A 268 11.66 6.92 26.16
C SER A 268 11.90 6.99 24.66
N PRO A 269 10.84 7.34 23.87
CA PRO A 269 10.97 7.44 22.42
C PRO A 269 11.91 8.59 22.03
N LYS A 270 12.76 8.32 21.04
CA LYS A 270 13.71 9.30 20.48
C LYS A 270 13.23 9.74 19.10
N ASN A 271 13.64 10.95 18.71
CA ASN A 271 13.54 11.36 17.31
C ASN A 271 14.54 10.57 16.47
N SER A 272 14.19 10.28 15.20
CA SER A 272 15.01 9.43 14.31
C SER A 272 16.42 9.98 14.04
N ASP A 273 16.59 11.31 14.11
CA ASP A 273 17.86 12.01 13.97
C ASP A 273 18.62 12.21 15.30
N GLY A 274 18.05 11.76 16.41
CA GLY A 274 18.59 11.93 17.76
C GLY A 274 18.59 13.37 18.29
N ARG A 275 18.04 14.34 17.55
CA ARG A 275 18.04 15.77 17.88
C ARG A 275 16.71 16.20 18.48
N TYR A 276 16.73 17.29 19.25
CA TYR A 276 15.56 17.91 19.86
C TYR A 276 15.59 19.42 19.60
N LEU A 277 14.44 20.00 19.25
CA LEU A 277 14.34 21.40 18.78
C LEU A 277 13.65 22.33 19.78
N GLY A 278 13.26 21.83 20.97
CA GLY A 278 12.52 22.61 21.96
C GLY A 278 11.12 22.98 21.47
N MET A 279 10.71 24.24 21.70
CA MET A 279 9.40 24.75 21.25
C MET A 279 9.43 25.07 19.77
N ILE A 280 8.56 24.42 19.00
CA ILE A 280 8.43 24.60 17.55
C ILE A 280 6.95 24.63 17.14
N PRO A 281 6.59 25.28 16.02
CA PRO A 281 5.23 25.22 15.50
C PRO A 281 4.78 23.78 15.17
N LEU A 282 3.50 23.46 15.37
CA LEU A 282 2.88 22.16 15.10
C LEU A 282 3.20 21.68 13.67
N ARG A 283 3.04 22.55 12.65
CA ARG A 283 3.38 22.26 11.26
C ARG A 283 4.83 21.81 11.10
N ARG A 284 5.77 22.48 11.78
CA ARG A 284 7.20 22.14 11.71
C ARG A 284 7.48 20.77 12.33
N ALA A 285 6.80 20.44 13.42
CA ALA A 285 6.93 19.15 14.06
C ALA A 285 6.49 17.99 13.13
N LEU A 286 5.41 18.17 12.34
CA LEU A 286 4.93 17.14 11.42
C LEU A 286 5.80 17.02 10.17
N TYR A 287 6.20 18.13 9.52
CA TYR A 287 7.01 18.03 8.31
C TYR A 287 8.42 17.50 8.58
N LEU A 288 8.96 17.68 9.79
CA LEU A 288 10.18 17.04 10.28
C LEU A 288 9.94 15.66 10.90
N SER A 289 8.68 15.23 11.00
CA SER A 289 8.28 13.92 11.53
C SER A 289 8.74 13.65 12.97
N ARG A 290 8.63 14.64 13.90
CA ARG A 290 9.12 14.55 15.28
C ARG A 290 8.33 13.52 16.09
N ASN A 291 9.02 12.51 16.65
CA ASN A 291 8.41 11.44 17.43
C ASN A 291 7.91 11.93 18.79
N THR A 292 8.74 12.70 19.48
CA THR A 292 8.43 13.22 20.82
C THR A 292 7.19 14.09 20.83
N VAL A 293 7.00 14.92 19.78
CA VAL A 293 5.80 15.75 19.63
C VAL A 293 4.58 14.88 19.41
N SER A 294 4.65 13.89 18.50
CA SER A 294 3.50 13.00 18.23
C SER A 294 3.02 12.27 19.50
N VAL A 295 3.95 11.82 20.33
CA VAL A 295 3.63 11.16 21.61
C VAL A 295 3.00 12.16 22.60
N ARG A 296 3.52 13.38 22.70
CA ARG A 296 2.91 14.43 23.57
C ARG A 296 1.51 14.83 23.12
N LEU A 297 1.30 14.96 21.81
CA LEU A 297 -0.04 15.22 21.28
C LEU A 297 -1.00 14.10 21.69
N LEU A 298 -0.59 12.84 21.53
CA LEU A 298 -1.41 11.70 21.96
C LEU A 298 -1.69 11.70 23.47
N GLN A 299 -0.71 12.10 24.32
CA GLN A 299 -0.95 12.25 25.76
C GLN A 299 -2.03 13.32 26.04
N ASN A 300 -1.97 14.44 25.33
CA ASN A 300 -2.90 15.57 25.53
C ASN A 300 -4.32 15.24 25.05
N VAL A 301 -4.45 14.48 23.96
CA VAL A 301 -5.76 14.15 23.38
C VAL A 301 -6.38 12.89 23.98
N GLY A 302 -5.56 11.99 24.52
CA GLY A 302 -5.97 10.72 25.12
C GLY A 302 -6.00 9.56 24.11
N ILE A 303 -5.65 8.36 24.59
CA ILE A 303 -5.53 7.14 23.77
C ILE A 303 -6.90 6.74 23.18
N GLU A 304 -7.96 6.71 23.99
CA GLU A 304 -9.28 6.24 23.54
C GLU A 304 -9.88 7.15 22.47
N ARG A 305 -9.70 8.46 22.59
CA ARG A 305 -10.13 9.41 21.55
C ARG A 305 -9.34 9.22 20.24
N ALA A 306 -8.04 8.98 20.35
CA ALA A 306 -7.23 8.70 19.18
C ALA A 306 -7.65 7.37 18.51
N ARG A 307 -7.93 6.33 19.29
CA ARG A 307 -8.45 5.06 18.79
C ARG A 307 -9.78 5.24 18.08
N GLN A 308 -10.72 6.00 18.66
CA GLN A 308 -12.00 6.31 18.04
C GLN A 308 -11.80 7.02 16.68
N LEU A 309 -10.95 8.04 16.61
CA LEU A 309 -10.68 8.73 15.36
C LEU A 309 -10.02 7.82 14.33
N PHE A 310 -9.13 6.92 14.75
CA PHE A 310 -8.51 5.95 13.83
C PHE A 310 -9.57 4.99 13.23
N MET A 311 -10.56 4.57 14.03
CA MET A 311 -11.70 3.80 13.53
C MET A 311 -12.53 4.61 12.53
N ASP A 312 -12.71 5.90 12.77
CA ASP A 312 -13.42 6.76 11.81
C ASP A 312 -12.64 6.92 10.50
N PHE A 313 -11.31 6.87 10.52
CA PHE A 313 -10.48 6.80 9.32
C PHE A 313 -10.50 5.44 8.62
N GLY A 314 -11.18 4.43 9.18
CA GLY A 314 -11.35 3.12 8.55
C GLY A 314 -10.47 2.00 9.10
N LEU A 315 -9.80 2.20 10.26
CA LEU A 315 -9.11 1.11 10.95
C LEU A 315 -10.11 0.34 11.84
N GLU A 316 -9.89 -0.93 12.05
CA GLU A 316 -10.66 -1.75 12.97
C GLU A 316 -10.10 -1.65 14.39
N GLU A 317 -10.93 -1.88 15.41
CA GLU A 317 -10.54 -1.69 16.81
C GLU A 317 -9.36 -2.58 17.21
N GLU A 318 -9.35 -3.80 16.74
CA GLU A 318 -8.34 -4.83 17.02
C GLU A 318 -6.96 -4.48 16.47
N GLN A 319 -6.90 -3.63 15.44
CA GLN A 319 -5.66 -3.16 14.82
C GLN A 319 -4.94 -2.11 15.67
N ILE A 320 -5.64 -1.47 16.62
CA ILE A 320 -5.18 -0.26 17.31
C ILE A 320 -4.82 -0.58 18.77
N PRO A 321 -3.54 -0.78 19.11
CA PRO A 321 -3.13 -1.04 20.50
C PRO A 321 -3.54 0.08 21.46
N ARG A 322 -3.88 -0.27 22.71
CA ARG A 322 -4.25 0.71 23.75
C ARG A 322 -3.04 1.27 24.49
N ASN A 323 -2.10 1.85 23.74
CA ASN A 323 -0.91 2.46 24.34
C ASN A 323 -0.36 3.61 23.48
N TYR A 324 0.62 4.36 23.99
CA TYR A 324 1.17 5.54 23.33
C TYR A 324 1.98 5.25 22.06
N THR A 325 2.33 4.00 21.79
CA THR A 325 3.11 3.65 20.58
C THR A 325 2.30 3.83 19.29
N ILE A 326 0.95 3.89 19.38
CA ILE A 326 0.09 4.19 18.23
C ILE A 326 0.46 5.50 17.55
N ALA A 327 0.97 6.50 18.30
CA ALA A 327 1.44 7.76 17.74
C ALA A 327 2.66 7.61 16.82
N LEU A 328 3.34 6.48 16.87
CA LEU A 328 4.54 6.17 16.09
C LEU A 328 4.32 5.10 15.02
N GLY A 329 3.08 4.60 14.90
CA GLY A 329 2.68 3.70 13.82
C GLY A 329 2.87 2.22 14.12
N THR A 330 2.55 1.79 15.33
CA THR A 330 2.48 0.37 15.69
C THR A 330 1.20 -0.37 15.28
N PRO A 331 0.05 0.29 14.95
CA PRO A 331 -1.09 -0.41 14.38
C PRO A 331 -0.68 -1.25 13.17
N GLN A 332 -1.37 -2.38 12.96
CA GLN A 332 -1.27 -3.15 11.71
C GLN A 332 -2.35 -2.64 10.75
N VAL A 333 -1.96 -2.18 9.57
CA VAL A 333 -2.89 -1.59 8.60
C VAL A 333 -2.73 -2.20 7.22
N LEU A 334 -3.80 -2.18 6.44
CA LEU A 334 -3.74 -2.43 5.01
C LEU A 334 -3.43 -1.10 4.27
N PRO A 335 -2.66 -1.13 3.19
CA PRO A 335 -2.42 0.08 2.39
C PRO A 335 -3.69 0.78 1.90
N ILE A 336 -4.74 0.04 1.57
CA ILE A 336 -6.04 0.60 1.20
C ILE A 336 -6.66 1.42 2.35
N GLN A 337 -6.51 1.01 3.61
CA GLN A 337 -7.00 1.77 4.77
C GLN A 337 -6.23 3.10 4.92
N MET A 338 -4.91 3.07 4.65
CA MET A 338 -4.12 4.29 4.64
C MET A 338 -4.54 5.23 3.49
N ALA A 339 -4.85 4.69 2.31
CA ALA A 339 -5.34 5.50 1.18
C ALA A 339 -6.69 6.15 1.51
N THR A 340 -7.62 5.40 2.12
CA THR A 340 -8.93 5.90 2.58
C THR A 340 -8.77 7.00 3.65
N GLY A 341 -7.88 6.78 4.62
CA GLY A 341 -7.60 7.79 5.66
C GLY A 341 -7.01 9.08 5.09
N TYR A 342 -6.10 8.98 4.11
CA TYR A 342 -5.54 10.17 3.45
C TYR A 342 -6.54 10.85 2.51
N ALA A 343 -7.50 10.12 1.95
CA ALA A 343 -8.59 10.69 1.18
C ALA A 343 -9.43 11.67 2.03
N THR A 344 -9.61 11.39 3.32
CA THR A 344 -10.30 12.30 4.24
C THR A 344 -9.61 13.68 4.34
N PHE A 345 -8.29 13.73 4.23
CA PHE A 345 -7.58 15.02 4.17
C PHE A 345 -7.70 15.67 2.80
N ALA A 346 -7.72 14.88 1.73
CA ALA A 346 -7.79 15.37 0.36
C ALA A 346 -9.18 15.93 0.00
N ASN A 347 -10.25 15.45 0.63
CA ASN A 347 -11.63 15.76 0.27
C ASN A 347 -12.37 16.70 1.26
N GLY A 348 -11.65 17.31 2.20
CA GLY A 348 -12.24 18.27 3.14
C GLY A 348 -12.91 17.64 4.37
N GLY A 349 -12.52 16.43 4.75
CA GLY A 349 -12.92 15.80 6.02
C GLY A 349 -13.98 14.72 5.90
N TYR A 350 -14.31 14.25 4.71
CA TYR A 350 -15.31 13.21 4.48
C TYR A 350 -14.69 11.82 4.46
N ARG A 351 -15.39 10.85 5.06
CA ARG A 351 -15.09 9.43 4.96
C ARG A 351 -15.70 8.85 3.70
N ILE A 352 -14.89 8.35 2.80
CA ILE A 352 -15.33 7.63 1.59
C ILE A 352 -15.08 6.13 1.77
N GLN A 353 -15.76 5.31 0.96
CA GLN A 353 -15.58 3.87 0.93
C GLN A 353 -14.88 3.46 -0.38
N PRO A 354 -13.73 2.74 -0.31
CA PRO A 354 -13.07 2.29 -1.50
C PRO A 354 -13.90 1.22 -2.22
N HIS A 355 -14.01 1.32 -3.52
CA HIS A 355 -14.66 0.34 -4.38
C HIS A 355 -13.96 0.26 -5.74
N PHE A 356 -14.05 -0.87 -6.42
CA PHE A 356 -13.41 -1.05 -7.73
C PHE A 356 -14.34 -1.66 -8.79
N ILE A 357 -15.48 -2.25 -8.41
CA ILE A 357 -16.52 -2.65 -9.36
C ILE A 357 -17.50 -1.50 -9.52
N LYS A 358 -17.66 -1.05 -10.77
CA LYS A 358 -18.61 -0.02 -11.13
C LYS A 358 -19.97 -0.63 -11.48
N ARG A 359 -19.98 -1.72 -12.29
CA ARG A 359 -21.18 -2.37 -12.79
C ARG A 359 -20.88 -3.81 -13.18
N ILE A 360 -21.88 -4.68 -13.01
CA ILE A 360 -21.87 -6.07 -13.51
C ILE A 360 -23.08 -6.28 -14.39
N GLU A 361 -22.87 -6.82 -15.59
CA GLU A 361 -23.91 -7.27 -16.51
C GLU A 361 -23.86 -8.79 -16.63
N ASP A 362 -25.01 -9.43 -16.79
CA ASP A 362 -25.08 -10.85 -17.13
C ASP A 362 -24.75 -11.11 -18.61
N ALA A 363 -24.77 -12.36 -19.03
CA ALA A 363 -24.46 -12.77 -20.42
C ALA A 363 -25.42 -12.14 -21.45
N THR A 364 -26.64 -11.72 -21.02
CA THR A 364 -27.64 -11.07 -21.90
C THR A 364 -27.44 -9.56 -22.02
N GLY A 365 -26.55 -8.98 -21.19
CA GLY A 365 -26.32 -7.54 -21.10
C GLY A 365 -27.22 -6.84 -20.09
N LYS A 366 -28.00 -7.58 -19.29
CA LYS A 366 -28.79 -7.01 -18.21
C LYS A 366 -27.89 -6.62 -17.04
N VAL A 367 -28.03 -5.40 -16.54
CA VAL A 367 -27.34 -4.94 -15.33
C VAL A 367 -27.88 -5.68 -14.12
N ILE A 368 -27.02 -6.41 -13.41
CA ILE A 368 -27.34 -7.16 -12.18
C ILE A 368 -26.75 -6.50 -10.92
N TYR A 369 -25.75 -5.64 -11.10
CA TYR A 369 -25.15 -4.84 -10.04
C TYR A 369 -24.70 -3.49 -10.58
N GLU A 370 -24.93 -2.43 -9.81
CA GLU A 370 -24.38 -1.10 -10.04
C GLU A 370 -23.97 -0.47 -8.71
N ALA A 371 -22.73 0.02 -8.64
CA ALA A 371 -22.18 0.68 -7.45
C ALA A 371 -22.94 1.99 -7.17
N LYS A 372 -23.25 2.24 -5.90
CA LYS A 372 -23.87 3.48 -5.41
C LYS A 372 -22.99 4.10 -4.33
N PRO A 373 -21.83 4.67 -4.69
CA PRO A 373 -20.93 5.26 -3.73
C PRO A 373 -21.54 6.48 -3.03
N GLU A 374 -20.96 6.83 -1.89
CA GLU A 374 -21.19 8.11 -1.24
C GLU A 374 -20.12 9.09 -1.71
N TYR A 375 -20.49 10.36 -1.90
CA TYR A 375 -19.63 11.38 -2.48
C TYR A 375 -19.25 12.43 -1.43
N ALA A 376 -17.98 12.80 -1.38
CA ALA A 376 -17.51 13.93 -0.58
C ALA A 376 -17.98 15.27 -1.17
N CYS A 377 -18.04 15.36 -2.50
CA CYS A 377 -18.51 16.54 -3.24
C CYS A 377 -19.56 16.11 -4.28
N ILE A 378 -20.83 16.28 -4.00
CA ILE A 378 -21.90 15.98 -4.97
C ILE A 378 -21.82 16.91 -6.20
N PRO A 379 -21.63 18.23 -6.09
CA PRO A 379 -21.48 19.11 -7.25
C PRO A 379 -20.32 18.71 -8.17
N CYS A 380 -19.24 18.13 -7.60
CA CYS A 380 -18.06 17.70 -8.37
C CYS A 380 -18.30 16.50 -9.29
N ILE A 381 -19.43 15.79 -9.17
CA ILE A 381 -19.76 14.64 -10.01
C ILE A 381 -19.91 15.09 -11.47
N ASN A 382 -20.63 16.19 -11.69
CA ASN A 382 -20.90 16.74 -13.02
C ASN A 382 -19.91 17.85 -13.41
N ASN A 383 -19.29 18.51 -12.45
CA ASN A 383 -18.29 19.55 -12.64
C ASN A 383 -17.09 19.32 -11.71
N PRO A 384 -16.01 18.64 -12.16
CA PRO A 384 -14.83 18.38 -11.35
C PRO A 384 -14.13 19.63 -10.78
N ASN A 385 -14.48 20.82 -11.29
CA ASN A 385 -13.93 22.10 -10.85
C ASN A 385 -14.93 22.93 -10.04
N ALA A 386 -16.11 22.39 -9.70
CA ALA A 386 -17.18 23.11 -9.01
C ALA A 386 -16.71 23.92 -7.79
N TYR A 387 -15.85 23.36 -6.96
CA TYR A 387 -15.31 24.06 -5.80
C TYR A 387 -14.29 25.16 -6.17
N ALA A 388 -13.47 24.95 -7.19
CA ALA A 388 -12.51 25.96 -7.65
C ALA A 388 -13.24 27.17 -8.26
N GLU A 389 -14.29 26.94 -9.01
CA GLU A 389 -15.14 27.98 -9.59
C GLU A 389 -15.91 28.74 -8.50
N GLN A 390 -16.44 28.03 -7.51
CA GLN A 390 -17.11 28.65 -6.37
C GLN A 390 -16.13 29.53 -5.56
N GLN A 391 -14.92 29.05 -5.32
CA GLN A 391 -13.90 29.81 -4.60
C GLN A 391 -13.46 31.05 -5.36
N ALA A 392 -13.26 30.93 -6.69
CA ALA A 392 -12.94 32.08 -7.54
C ALA A 392 -14.06 33.13 -7.55
N ALA A 393 -15.33 32.70 -7.56
CA ALA A 393 -16.48 33.59 -7.48
C ALA A 393 -16.57 34.28 -6.11
N GLU A 394 -16.28 33.59 -5.00
CA GLU A 394 -16.25 34.19 -3.66
C GLU A 394 -15.09 35.19 -3.50
N GLU A 395 -13.90 34.87 -4.03
CA GLU A 395 -12.75 35.79 -4.05
C GLU A 395 -13.00 37.03 -4.89
N ALA A 396 -13.69 36.88 -6.04
CA ALA A 396 -14.10 38.00 -6.88
C ALA A 396 -15.08 38.92 -6.13
N LYS A 397 -16.11 38.37 -5.48
CA LYS A 397 -17.04 39.12 -4.64
C LYS A 397 -16.34 39.84 -3.49
N THR A 398 -15.38 39.21 -2.85
CA THR A 398 -14.61 39.82 -1.75
C THR A 398 -13.74 40.96 -2.24
N LYS A 399 -13.21 40.90 -3.47
CA LYS A 399 -12.44 41.99 -4.10
C LYS A 399 -13.33 43.14 -4.52
N GLU A 400 -14.56 42.90 -4.98
CA GLU A 400 -15.54 43.93 -5.29
C GLU A 400 -15.93 44.70 -4.01
N ILE A 401 -16.21 44.00 -2.90
CA ILE A 401 -16.57 44.63 -1.61
C ILE A 401 -15.41 45.46 -1.01
N THR A 402 -14.16 45.10 -1.26
CA THR A 402 -13.00 45.88 -0.78
C THR A 402 -12.66 47.08 -1.66
N ASN A 403 -13.20 47.16 -2.89
CA ASN A 403 -13.01 48.27 -3.80
C ASN A 403 -14.18 49.28 -3.80
N GLU A 404 -15.34 48.91 -3.23
CA GLU A 404 -16.44 49.83 -2.98
C GLU A 404 -16.21 50.56 -1.65
N SER A 405 -16.26 51.88 -1.68
CA SER A 405 -16.15 52.67 -0.45
C SER A 405 -17.32 52.35 0.51
N LEU A 406 -17.08 52.39 1.81
CA LEU A 406 -18.08 52.09 2.85
C LEU A 406 -19.40 52.87 2.72
N ASP A 407 -19.43 53.95 1.95
CA ASP A 407 -20.60 54.84 1.74
C ASP A 407 -21.62 54.24 0.75
N ASP A 408 -21.23 53.37 -0.19
CA ASP A 408 -22.12 52.69 -1.15
C ASP A 408 -22.77 51.42 -0.57
N ALA A 409 -22.18 50.78 0.43
CA ALA A 409 -22.68 49.55 1.04
C ALA A 409 -23.98 49.72 1.87
N LEU A 410 -24.30 50.92 2.28
CA LEU A 410 -25.54 51.25 3.06
C LEU A 410 -26.76 51.45 2.18
N ALA A 411 -26.62 51.67 0.87
CA ALA A 411 -27.71 51.92 -0.07
C ALA A 411 -28.30 50.68 -0.75
N ALA A 412 -27.66 49.50 -0.61
CA ALA A 412 -27.98 48.31 -1.41
C ALA A 412 -28.74 47.20 -0.64
N SER A 413 -29.45 47.51 0.46
CA SER A 413 -30.12 46.51 1.30
C SER A 413 -31.44 45.94 0.74
N ASP A 414 -31.94 46.38 -0.41
CA ASP A 414 -33.25 45.97 -0.97
C ASP A 414 -33.23 45.28 -2.33
N ALA A 415 -32.10 44.80 -2.84
CA ALA A 415 -32.06 44.05 -4.08
C ALA A 415 -32.16 42.54 -3.79
N GLN A 416 -33.32 41.95 -4.07
CA GLN A 416 -33.57 40.52 -4.10
C GLN A 416 -32.56 39.79 -4.97
N THR A 417 -31.72 38.97 -4.36
CA THR A 417 -30.78 38.11 -5.08
C THR A 417 -31.55 37.00 -5.80
N THR A 418 -31.75 37.15 -7.11
CA THR A 418 -32.14 36.04 -7.97
C THR A 418 -30.97 35.07 -8.08
N THR A 419 -30.96 34.07 -7.21
CA THR A 419 -30.15 32.88 -7.41
C THR A 419 -30.68 32.16 -8.63
N SER A 420 -29.88 32.12 -9.70
CA SER A 420 -30.11 31.21 -10.82
C SER A 420 -30.16 29.79 -10.26
N ALA A 421 -31.36 29.21 -10.32
CA ALA A 421 -31.61 27.82 -9.95
C ALA A 421 -30.79 26.93 -10.89
N VAL A 422 -29.65 26.43 -10.40
CA VAL A 422 -29.00 25.27 -10.99
C VAL A 422 -30.00 24.12 -10.86
N ASP A 423 -30.26 23.48 -11.96
CA ASP A 423 -31.26 22.44 -12.16
C ASP A 423 -31.09 21.35 -11.07
N THR A 424 -31.90 21.42 -10.01
CA THR A 424 -31.80 20.55 -8.80
C THR A 424 -32.42 19.18 -9.01
N LYS A 425 -32.93 18.87 -10.22
CA LYS A 425 -33.59 17.59 -10.49
C LYS A 425 -32.68 16.40 -10.71
N THR A 426 -31.35 16.58 -10.86
CA THR A 426 -30.41 15.49 -11.12
C THR A 426 -29.60 15.07 -9.88
N ASN A 427 -29.71 15.75 -8.74
CA ASN A 427 -28.90 15.47 -7.55
C ASN A 427 -29.59 14.59 -6.47
N SER A 428 -30.86 14.18 -6.66
CA SER A 428 -31.62 13.43 -5.63
C SER A 428 -31.14 11.99 -5.41
N ASP A 429 -30.39 11.42 -6.35
CA ASP A 429 -29.98 10.01 -6.31
C ASP A 429 -28.61 9.76 -5.68
N TYR A 430 -27.81 10.82 -5.45
CA TYR A 430 -26.49 10.72 -4.87
C TYR A 430 -26.51 10.93 -3.36
N ARG A 431 -25.73 10.12 -2.62
CA ARG A 431 -25.60 10.23 -1.18
C ARG A 431 -24.34 10.98 -0.79
N GLN A 432 -24.50 11.93 0.15
CA GLN A 432 -23.38 12.64 0.73
C GLN A 432 -22.63 11.73 1.68
N ALA A 433 -21.30 11.64 1.52
CA ALA A 433 -20.43 10.95 2.48
C ALA A 433 -20.46 11.61 3.87
N GLN A 434 -20.23 10.82 4.89
CA GLN A 434 -20.19 11.32 6.26
C GLN A 434 -18.93 12.14 6.50
N ARG A 435 -19.08 13.36 6.99
CA ARG A 435 -17.95 14.19 7.42
C ARG A 435 -17.48 13.73 8.81
N ILE A 436 -16.20 13.40 8.94
CA ILE A 436 -15.58 12.93 10.20
C ILE A 436 -14.57 13.92 10.77
N LEU A 437 -14.12 14.91 9.99
CA LEU A 437 -13.31 16.04 10.45
C LEU A 437 -14.01 17.36 10.10
N LYS A 438 -13.79 18.41 10.90
CA LYS A 438 -14.13 19.77 10.51
C LYS A 438 -13.43 20.13 9.21
N SER A 439 -14.12 20.92 8.36
CA SER A 439 -13.52 21.37 7.10
C SER A 439 -12.21 22.13 7.34
N SER A 440 -12.16 22.99 8.35
CA SER A 440 -10.95 23.72 8.76
C SER A 440 -9.82 22.80 9.19
N SER A 441 -10.12 21.76 10.00
CA SER A 441 -9.09 20.80 10.45
C SER A 441 -8.53 19.97 9.29
N ALA A 442 -9.39 19.52 8.36
CA ALA A 442 -8.96 18.80 7.17
C ALA A 442 -8.10 19.68 6.27
N TYR A 443 -8.50 20.93 6.04
CA TYR A 443 -7.76 21.90 5.24
C TYR A 443 -6.41 22.24 5.87
N ASP A 444 -6.36 22.52 7.18
CA ASP A 444 -5.11 22.77 7.92
C ASP A 444 -4.17 21.56 7.85
N MET A 445 -4.71 20.34 8.02
CA MET A 445 -3.91 19.12 7.90
C MET A 445 -3.35 18.94 6.50
N ALA A 446 -4.16 19.18 5.45
CA ALA A 446 -3.70 19.13 4.07
C ALA A 446 -2.55 20.13 3.83
N ASN A 447 -2.66 21.35 4.34
CA ASN A 447 -1.59 22.35 4.22
C ASN A 447 -0.31 21.95 4.98
N ILE A 448 -0.43 21.35 6.17
CA ILE A 448 0.75 20.80 6.88
C ILE A 448 1.37 19.64 6.08
N LEU A 449 0.56 18.80 5.43
CA LEU A 449 1.04 17.72 4.57
C LEU A 449 1.68 18.24 3.27
N ARG A 450 1.25 19.40 2.76
CA ARG A 450 1.93 20.13 1.69
C ARG A 450 3.32 20.58 2.12
N ASP A 451 3.47 21.08 3.36
CA ASP A 451 4.78 21.45 3.91
C ASP A 451 5.76 20.28 4.00
N VAL A 452 5.28 19.04 4.19
CA VAL A 452 6.14 17.84 4.15
C VAL A 452 6.86 17.73 2.81
N ILE A 453 6.18 18.08 1.72
CA ILE A 453 6.77 18.11 0.37
C ILE A 453 7.61 19.38 0.17
N GLN A 454 7.12 20.54 0.59
CA GLN A 454 7.82 21.80 0.37
C GLN A 454 9.10 21.94 1.21
N HIS A 455 9.05 21.53 2.48
CA HIS A 455 10.08 21.82 3.48
C HIS A 455 10.60 20.60 4.24
N GLY A 456 9.91 19.45 4.12
CA GLY A 456 10.10 18.30 4.99
C GLY A 456 10.70 17.08 4.32
N THR A 457 10.33 15.92 4.84
CA THR A 457 10.88 14.61 4.45
C THR A 457 10.43 14.14 3.06
N GLY A 458 9.44 14.81 2.44
CA GLY A 458 8.91 14.51 1.11
C GLY A 458 9.48 15.34 -0.03
N ARG A 459 10.51 16.18 0.19
CA ARG A 459 11.03 17.15 -0.79
C ARG A 459 11.41 16.57 -2.16
N ALA A 460 11.76 15.30 -2.23
CA ALA A 460 12.06 14.67 -3.52
C ALA A 460 10.86 14.66 -4.50
N ALA A 461 9.62 14.83 -4.01
CA ALA A 461 8.42 14.97 -4.84
C ALA A 461 8.35 16.33 -5.57
N LEU A 462 9.10 17.36 -5.15
CA LEU A 462 9.16 18.65 -5.86
C LEU A 462 9.58 18.52 -7.32
N LYS A 463 10.31 17.45 -7.67
CA LYS A 463 10.70 17.18 -9.07
C LYS A 463 9.51 16.97 -10.02
N ILE A 464 8.30 16.72 -9.51
CA ILE A 464 7.07 16.66 -10.32
C ILE A 464 6.73 18.03 -10.92
N GLY A 465 7.18 19.12 -10.29
CA GLY A 465 6.89 20.48 -10.76
C GLY A 465 5.47 20.97 -10.46
N ARG A 466 4.78 20.33 -9.48
CA ARG A 466 3.42 20.70 -9.05
C ARG A 466 3.43 21.27 -7.63
N ASP A 467 2.54 22.22 -7.40
CA ASP A 467 2.37 22.89 -6.11
C ASP A 467 1.17 22.35 -5.30
N ASP A 468 0.33 21.51 -5.92
CA ASP A 468 -0.88 20.93 -5.36
C ASP A 468 -0.68 19.52 -4.78
N LEU A 469 0.48 19.23 -4.22
CA LEU A 469 0.80 17.92 -3.65
C LEU A 469 1.02 17.99 -2.15
N GLY A 470 0.40 17.08 -1.42
CA GLY A 470 0.63 16.84 0.02
C GLY A 470 0.93 15.38 0.30
N GLY A 471 1.62 15.08 1.40
CA GLY A 471 1.88 13.68 1.75
C GLY A 471 2.78 13.51 2.97
N LYS A 472 3.05 12.25 3.32
CA LYS A 472 3.86 11.89 4.48
C LYS A 472 4.69 10.64 4.22
N THR A 473 5.96 10.69 4.59
CA THR A 473 6.83 9.52 4.67
C THR A 473 6.55 8.70 5.92
N GLY A 474 6.63 7.38 5.79
CA GLY A 474 6.64 6.43 6.90
C GLY A 474 7.88 5.55 6.85
N THR A 475 8.40 5.23 8.01
CA THR A 475 9.47 4.25 8.19
C THR A 475 9.29 3.61 9.55
N THR A 476 9.30 2.28 9.59
CA THR A 476 9.25 1.53 10.85
C THR A 476 10.66 1.37 11.43
N ASN A 477 10.74 0.92 12.69
CA ASN A 477 12.00 0.59 13.32
C ASN A 477 12.80 -0.38 12.44
N ASP A 478 14.13 -0.23 12.43
CA ASP A 478 15.06 -1.00 11.61
C ASP A 478 14.80 -0.91 10.09
N ALA A 479 14.02 0.09 9.64
CA ALA A 479 13.62 0.26 8.24
C ALA A 479 13.07 -1.05 7.63
N LYS A 480 12.15 -1.74 8.31
CA LYS A 480 11.50 -2.95 7.79
C LYS A 480 10.42 -2.62 6.78
N ASP A 481 9.74 -1.49 6.97
CA ASP A 481 8.69 -0.95 6.11
C ASP A 481 9.00 0.49 5.75
N ALA A 482 8.96 0.79 4.47
CA ALA A 482 9.09 2.12 3.91
C ALA A 482 7.79 2.52 3.22
N TRP A 483 7.23 3.70 3.58
CA TRP A 483 5.95 4.17 3.10
C TRP A 483 6.03 5.58 2.55
N PHE A 484 5.18 5.86 1.58
CA PHE A 484 4.75 7.21 1.27
C PHE A 484 3.25 7.21 0.96
N ALA A 485 2.50 8.04 1.68
CA ALA A 485 1.09 8.30 1.43
C ALA A 485 0.93 9.76 1.07
N GLY A 486 0.31 10.07 -0.06
CA GLY A 486 0.17 11.44 -0.52
C GLY A 486 -0.97 11.61 -1.51
N PHE A 487 -1.30 12.87 -1.82
CA PHE A 487 -2.48 13.24 -2.59
C PHE A 487 -2.36 14.62 -3.25
N ASN A 488 -3.30 14.87 -4.18
CA ASN A 488 -3.80 16.20 -4.53
C ASN A 488 -5.33 16.21 -4.38
N GLY A 489 -6.02 17.25 -4.83
CA GLY A 489 -7.49 17.31 -4.74
C GLY A 489 -8.26 16.27 -5.57
N LYS A 490 -7.60 15.53 -6.47
CA LYS A 490 -8.24 14.58 -7.40
C LYS A 490 -7.77 13.14 -7.24
N LEU A 491 -6.60 12.90 -6.63
CA LEU A 491 -5.99 11.57 -6.56
C LEU A 491 -5.23 11.39 -5.25
N VAL A 492 -5.49 10.28 -4.59
CA VAL A 492 -4.73 9.81 -3.43
C VAL A 492 -3.95 8.58 -3.84
N ALA A 493 -2.67 8.48 -3.47
CA ALA A 493 -1.89 7.28 -3.72
C ALA A 493 -1.04 6.92 -2.50
N VAL A 494 -0.92 5.62 -2.26
CA VAL A 494 -0.09 5.05 -1.19
C VAL A 494 0.86 4.02 -1.78
N ALA A 495 2.15 4.22 -1.56
CA ALA A 495 3.22 3.28 -1.91
C ALA A 495 3.87 2.70 -0.65
N TRP A 496 4.16 1.41 -0.68
CA TRP A 496 4.92 0.71 0.34
C TRP A 496 6.00 -0.16 -0.29
N VAL A 497 7.12 -0.30 0.42
CA VAL A 497 8.24 -1.19 0.09
C VAL A 497 8.67 -1.94 1.34
N GLY A 498 8.86 -3.25 1.23
CA GLY A 498 9.28 -4.11 2.32
C GLY A 498 9.50 -5.55 1.88
N PHE A 499 9.79 -6.42 2.83
CA PHE A 499 9.85 -7.87 2.60
C PHE A 499 8.62 -8.55 3.20
N ASP A 500 8.10 -9.60 2.58
CA ASP A 500 6.97 -10.37 3.11
C ASP A 500 7.27 -10.91 4.50
N GLN A 501 8.43 -11.50 4.69
CA GLN A 501 8.98 -11.78 6.01
C GLN A 501 9.70 -10.53 6.51
N PRO A 502 9.20 -9.83 7.55
CA PRO A 502 9.71 -8.54 7.98
C PRO A 502 11.20 -8.60 8.35
N ARG A 503 12.03 -7.92 7.59
CA ARG A 503 13.46 -7.72 7.82
C ARG A 503 13.89 -6.34 7.32
N THR A 504 15.04 -5.88 7.77
CA THR A 504 15.54 -4.55 7.37
C THR A 504 15.72 -4.42 5.86
N LEU A 505 15.29 -3.30 5.32
CA LEU A 505 15.56 -2.87 3.94
C LEU A 505 17.03 -2.42 3.77
N GLY A 506 17.71 -2.10 4.86
CA GLY A 506 19.08 -1.62 4.86
C GLY A 506 19.21 -0.18 5.38
N ARG A 507 20.46 0.19 5.66
CA ARG A 507 20.79 1.52 6.16
C ARG A 507 20.38 2.58 5.14
N ARG A 508 19.66 3.62 5.58
CA ARG A 508 19.14 4.74 4.79
C ARG A 508 17.98 4.40 3.83
N GLU A 509 17.41 3.20 3.84
CA GLU A 509 16.23 2.84 3.05
C GLU A 509 14.95 3.29 3.78
N TYR A 510 14.81 4.60 3.98
CA TYR A 510 13.62 5.23 4.58
C TYR A 510 12.50 5.38 3.54
N GLY A 511 11.31 5.70 3.99
CA GLY A 511 10.17 5.98 3.12
C GLY A 511 10.45 7.02 2.03
N GLY A 512 11.26 8.04 2.35
CA GLY A 512 11.70 9.04 1.37
C GLY A 512 12.68 8.54 0.29
N VAL A 513 13.29 7.37 0.47
CA VAL A 513 14.26 6.77 -0.46
C VAL A 513 13.70 5.57 -1.19
N ALA A 514 12.95 4.70 -0.50
CA ALA A 514 12.43 3.47 -1.10
C ALA A 514 11.01 3.64 -1.68
N ALA A 515 10.07 4.27 -0.95
CA ALA A 515 8.67 4.37 -1.37
C ALA A 515 8.33 5.68 -2.11
N LEU A 516 8.89 6.82 -1.69
CA LEU A 516 8.61 8.12 -2.31
C LEU A 516 8.94 8.16 -3.81
N PRO A 517 10.04 7.58 -4.33
CA PRO A 517 10.30 7.56 -5.77
C PRO A 517 9.21 6.86 -6.57
N ILE A 518 8.68 5.74 -6.07
CA ILE A 518 7.56 4.99 -6.68
C ILE A 518 6.33 5.91 -6.78
N TRP A 519 5.93 6.50 -5.66
CA TRP A 519 4.80 7.43 -5.59
C TRP A 519 5.02 8.63 -6.53
N THR A 520 6.23 9.19 -6.55
CA THR A 520 6.55 10.38 -7.36
C THR A 520 6.47 10.09 -8.86
N THR A 521 7.00 8.94 -9.30
CA THR A 521 6.93 8.52 -10.71
C THR A 521 5.48 8.26 -11.12
N PHE A 522 4.70 7.59 -10.27
CA PHE A 522 3.29 7.37 -10.51
C PHE A 522 2.52 8.68 -10.62
N MET A 523 2.62 9.58 -9.63
CA MET A 523 1.85 10.83 -9.62
C MET A 523 2.26 11.77 -10.76
N ALA A 524 3.53 11.80 -11.14
CA ALA A 524 4.00 12.59 -12.28
C ALA A 524 3.30 12.18 -13.58
N ASN A 525 3.12 10.88 -13.81
CA ASN A 525 2.44 10.36 -15.00
C ASN A 525 0.91 10.44 -14.88
N ALA A 526 0.37 10.07 -13.71
CA ALA A 526 -1.08 10.03 -13.49
C ALA A 526 -1.74 11.42 -13.49
N LEU A 527 -0.99 12.46 -13.11
CA LEU A 527 -1.46 13.85 -13.10
C LEU A 527 -0.93 14.69 -14.28
N LYS A 528 -0.22 14.05 -15.23
CA LYS A 528 0.19 14.73 -16.46
C LYS A 528 -1.05 15.29 -17.16
N ASP A 529 -0.94 16.52 -17.64
CA ASP A 529 -2.03 17.24 -18.32
C ASP A 529 -3.31 17.44 -17.47
N THR A 530 -3.26 17.18 -16.16
CA THR A 530 -4.34 17.45 -15.23
C THR A 530 -4.16 18.83 -14.59
N PRO A 531 -5.17 19.71 -14.59
CA PRO A 531 -5.09 20.99 -13.90
C PRO A 531 -4.75 20.84 -12.42
N SER A 532 -4.06 21.84 -11.85
CA SER A 532 -3.79 21.89 -10.42
C SER A 532 -5.10 21.85 -9.62
N SER A 533 -5.14 21.07 -8.57
CA SER A 533 -6.34 20.89 -7.72
C SER A 533 -5.92 20.67 -6.28
N TRP A 534 -6.33 21.59 -5.41
CA TRP A 534 -6.07 21.49 -3.99
C TRP A 534 -7.34 21.25 -3.17
N VAL A 535 -7.17 20.95 -1.91
CA VAL A 535 -8.25 20.72 -0.95
C VAL A 535 -9.03 22.02 -0.74
N HIS A 536 -10.34 21.95 -0.81
CA HIS A 536 -11.23 23.10 -0.61
C HIS A 536 -11.55 23.29 0.89
N LEU A 537 -11.55 24.55 1.34
CA LEU A 537 -12.05 24.96 2.64
C LEU A 537 -13.52 25.37 2.51
N ASP A 538 -14.42 24.49 2.89
CA ASP A 538 -15.84 24.83 2.98
C ASP A 538 -16.12 25.63 4.26
N LYS A 539 -16.21 26.94 4.15
CA LYS A 539 -16.46 27.85 5.29
C LYS A 539 -17.87 27.72 5.87
N ASN A 540 -18.82 27.25 5.05
CA ASN A 540 -20.22 27.05 5.42
C ASN A 540 -20.52 25.63 5.89
N ALA A 541 -19.51 24.78 5.95
CA ALA A 541 -19.67 23.40 6.37
C ALA A 541 -20.20 23.31 7.79
N LYS A 542 -21.25 22.53 8.00
CA LYS A 542 -21.66 22.13 9.34
C LYS A 542 -20.56 21.26 9.94
N ASP A 543 -20.09 21.63 11.14
CA ASP A 543 -19.14 20.81 11.88
C ASP A 543 -19.75 19.42 12.15
N PRO A 544 -18.94 18.35 12.10
CA PRO A 544 -19.40 17.03 12.55
C PRO A 544 -19.84 17.12 14.00
N ILE A 545 -20.84 16.32 14.37
CA ILE A 545 -21.34 16.29 15.75
C ILE A 545 -20.17 16.06 16.70
N SER A 546 -19.97 16.98 17.66
CA SER A 546 -18.88 16.86 18.63
C SER A 546 -19.07 15.60 19.46
N ARG A 547 -18.09 14.69 19.39
CA ARG A 547 -18.08 13.44 20.16
C ARG A 547 -18.02 13.65 21.67
N ASP A 548 -17.47 14.76 22.11
CA ASP A 548 -17.47 15.13 23.52
C ASP A 548 -18.91 15.39 24.03
N LYS A 549 -19.84 15.80 23.16
CA LYS A 549 -21.27 15.94 23.48
C LYS A 549 -22.02 14.60 23.48
N LEU A 550 -21.56 13.62 22.71
CA LEU A 550 -22.18 12.28 22.66
C LEU A 550 -21.91 11.44 23.92
N GLN A 551 -20.83 11.72 24.67
CA GLN A 551 -20.54 11.04 25.94
C GLN A 551 -21.36 11.53 27.13
N ILE A 552 -22.08 12.65 27.00
CA ILE A 552 -22.88 13.25 28.07
C ILE A 552 -24.38 12.87 27.96
N GLN A 553 -24.81 12.39 26.78
CA GLN A 553 -26.18 11.91 26.59
C GLN A 553 -26.32 10.48 27.12
N SER A 554 -27.37 10.28 27.94
CA SER A 554 -27.63 9.06 28.70
C SER A 554 -27.78 7.81 27.83
N THR A 555 -27.73 6.65 28.47
CA THR A 555 -27.86 5.31 27.88
C THR A 555 -29.12 5.08 27.02
N GLU A 556 -30.07 6.00 27.00
CA GLU A 556 -31.29 5.93 26.17
C GLU A 556 -31.07 6.37 24.72
N ASP A 557 -30.13 7.29 24.45
CA ASP A 557 -29.83 7.76 23.08
C ASP A 557 -28.89 6.83 22.30
N LYS A 558 -28.36 5.78 22.93
CA LYS A 558 -27.55 4.74 22.25
C LYS A 558 -28.30 3.95 21.19
N LYS A 559 -29.61 4.04 21.12
CA LYS A 559 -30.42 3.37 20.10
C LYS A 559 -30.47 4.12 18.76
N GLU A 560 -30.23 5.43 18.73
CA GLU A 560 -30.21 6.22 17.49
C GLU A 560 -28.81 6.42 16.91
N TYR A 561 -27.78 6.39 17.76
CA TYR A 561 -26.42 6.34 17.26
C TYR A 561 -26.10 4.92 16.80
N ARG A 562 -26.59 4.55 15.65
CA ARG A 562 -25.95 3.49 14.89
C ARG A 562 -24.54 4.01 14.61
N ALA A 563 -23.54 3.41 15.26
CA ALA A 563 -22.17 3.43 14.73
C ALA A 563 -22.31 3.36 13.21
N ALA A 564 -21.67 4.29 12.48
CA ALA A 564 -21.76 4.29 11.00
C ALA A 564 -21.73 2.84 10.57
N PRO A 565 -22.75 2.36 9.80
CA PRO A 565 -22.91 0.95 9.55
C PRO A 565 -21.53 0.40 9.23
N PRO A 566 -21.12 -0.73 9.78
CA PRO A 566 -19.82 -1.31 9.48
C PRO A 566 -19.72 -1.20 7.99
N LEU A 567 -18.66 -0.60 7.46
CA LEU A 567 -18.45 -0.27 6.05
C LEU A 567 -19.20 -1.32 5.26
N ALA A 568 -20.26 -0.95 4.48
CA ALA A 568 -21.07 -1.90 3.75
C ALA A 568 -20.06 -2.86 3.21
N ARG A 569 -20.08 -4.13 3.68
CA ARG A 569 -18.92 -5.04 3.62
C ARG A 569 -18.19 -4.72 2.35
N PRO A 570 -16.97 -4.18 2.35
CA PRO A 570 -16.31 -3.92 1.10
C PRO A 570 -16.46 -5.20 0.34
N LEU A 571 -16.76 -5.14 -0.95
CA LEU A 571 -16.82 -6.32 -1.79
C LEU A 571 -15.55 -7.19 -1.63
N TYR A 572 -14.58 -6.74 -0.93
CA TYR A 572 -13.37 -7.42 -0.50
C TYR A 572 -13.31 -7.45 1.05
N ARG A 573 -13.41 -8.64 1.63
CA ARG A 573 -13.19 -8.88 3.05
C ARG A 573 -11.71 -9.23 3.24
N PRO A 574 -10.87 -8.34 3.81
CA PRO A 574 -9.51 -8.74 4.17
C PRO A 574 -9.56 -9.91 5.14
N GLU A 575 -8.64 -10.85 5.01
CA GLU A 575 -8.41 -11.83 6.06
C GLU A 575 -8.24 -11.10 7.40
N PRO A 576 -8.83 -11.61 8.50
CA PRO A 576 -8.70 -10.96 9.79
C PRO A 576 -7.22 -10.75 10.14
N ALA A 577 -6.92 -9.59 10.70
CA ALA A 577 -5.56 -9.30 11.16
C ALA A 577 -5.02 -10.47 11.98
N PRO A 578 -3.80 -10.93 11.74
CA PRO A 578 -3.22 -11.96 12.58
C PRO A 578 -3.30 -11.47 14.03
N GLN A 579 -3.95 -12.27 14.88
CA GLN A 579 -4.06 -11.95 16.30
C GLN A 579 -2.64 -11.72 16.83
N THR A 580 -2.33 -10.47 17.13
CA THR A 580 -1.13 -10.16 17.91
C THR A 580 -1.36 -10.82 19.27
N ARG A 581 -0.74 -11.98 19.53
CA ARG A 581 -0.57 -12.43 20.91
C ARG A 581 -0.07 -11.21 21.66
N SER A 582 -0.83 -10.78 22.65
CA SER A 582 -0.35 -9.82 23.63
C SER A 582 0.96 -10.37 24.17
N VAL A 583 2.07 -9.89 23.63
CA VAL A 583 3.33 -10.01 24.32
C VAL A 583 3.15 -9.04 25.48
N GLU A 584 2.68 -9.56 26.62
CA GLU A 584 2.91 -8.90 27.88
C GLU A 584 4.40 -8.66 27.94
N ASN A 585 4.75 -7.38 27.84
CA ASN A 585 6.13 -6.93 27.81
C ASN A 585 6.79 -7.26 29.15
N ASP A 586 7.38 -8.42 29.23
CA ASP A 586 8.45 -8.64 30.19
C ASP A 586 9.74 -8.06 29.60
N PHE A 587 9.90 -6.74 29.76
CA PHE A 587 11.12 -6.01 29.41
C PHE A 587 12.18 -6.13 30.53
N SER A 588 12.13 -7.17 31.37
CA SER A 588 13.09 -7.33 32.47
C SER A 588 14.48 -7.81 32.04
N ASP A 589 14.65 -8.33 30.81
CA ASP A 589 15.94 -8.88 30.36
C ASP A 589 16.41 -8.27 29.02
N LEU A 590 16.88 -7.01 29.06
CA LEU A 590 17.83 -6.52 28.08
C LEU A 590 19.24 -6.59 28.70
N PRO A 591 20.18 -7.38 28.14
CA PRO A 591 21.56 -7.38 28.59
C PRO A 591 22.19 -6.01 28.41
N GLY A 592 22.83 -5.51 29.46
CA GLY A 592 23.64 -4.31 29.41
C GLY A 592 24.81 -4.53 28.45
N THR A 593 25.03 -3.56 27.55
CA THR A 593 26.19 -3.49 26.69
C THR A 593 27.46 -3.31 27.54
N ASN A 594 28.27 -4.34 27.68
CA ASN A 594 29.66 -4.18 28.09
C ASN A 594 30.51 -3.76 26.88
N ALA A 595 31.32 -2.74 27.09
CA ALA A 595 32.27 -2.23 26.14
C ALA A 595 33.45 -3.21 25.96
N SER A 596 33.32 -4.17 25.07
CA SER A 596 34.44 -4.85 24.40
C SER A 596 33.85 -5.66 23.23
N GLY A 597 34.19 -5.25 22.01
CA GLY A 597 33.64 -5.86 20.81
C GLY A 597 34.26 -7.20 20.49
N GLU A 598 33.50 -8.25 20.76
CA GLU A 598 33.62 -9.53 20.05
C GLU A 598 32.25 -10.21 20.06
N GLU A 599 31.63 -10.30 18.89
CA GLU A 599 30.42 -11.10 18.68
C GLU A 599 30.77 -12.60 18.65
N GLN A 600 30.38 -13.31 19.68
CA GLN A 600 30.28 -14.77 19.59
C GLN A 600 28.92 -15.19 19.06
N ILE A 601 28.93 -15.83 17.90
CA ILE A 601 27.76 -16.45 17.28
C ILE A 601 27.44 -17.72 18.06
N ILE A 602 26.37 -17.71 18.87
CA ILE A 602 25.81 -18.91 19.48
C ILE A 602 24.81 -19.53 18.51
N VAL A 603 25.17 -20.66 17.94
CA VAL A 603 24.27 -21.52 17.15
C VAL A 603 23.43 -22.34 18.14
N PRO A 604 22.07 -22.27 18.10
CA PRO A 604 21.27 -23.12 18.99
C PRO A 604 21.34 -24.58 18.53
N ALA A 605 21.70 -25.46 19.45
CA ALA A 605 21.75 -26.89 19.26
C ALA A 605 20.35 -27.47 18.95
N ASN A 606 20.34 -28.46 18.05
CA ASN A 606 19.24 -29.34 17.70
C ASN A 606 18.39 -29.76 18.91
N ARG A 607 17.12 -29.37 18.95
CA ARG A 607 16.14 -30.06 19.79
C ARG A 607 15.56 -31.23 19.00
N GLN A 608 15.86 -32.43 19.47
CA GLN A 608 15.16 -33.65 19.07
C GLN A 608 13.70 -33.60 19.54
N PRO A 609 12.74 -34.05 18.73
CA PRO A 609 11.35 -34.15 19.14
C PRO A 609 11.17 -35.23 20.22
N PRO A 610 10.19 -35.07 21.14
CA PRO A 610 9.94 -36.07 22.21
C PRO A 610 9.44 -37.40 21.62
N PRO A 611 9.65 -38.53 22.32
CA PRO A 611 9.24 -39.86 21.85
C PRO A 611 7.71 -39.98 21.81
N MET A 612 7.17 -40.51 20.71
CA MET A 612 5.75 -40.82 20.57
C MET A 612 5.41 -42.11 21.33
N ASN A 613 4.39 -42.00 22.19
CA ASN A 613 3.70 -43.18 22.75
C ASN A 613 2.88 -43.85 21.63
N ASN A 614 3.18 -45.12 21.38
CA ASN A 614 2.32 -46.03 20.65
C ASN A 614 1.17 -46.42 21.59
N ASP A 615 -0.04 -45.93 21.30
CA ASP A 615 -1.29 -46.63 21.55
C ASP A 615 -2.47 -45.78 21.02
N SER A 616 -3.04 -46.20 19.91
CA SER A 616 -4.47 -46.32 19.66
C SER A 616 -4.73 -46.61 18.19
N GLN A 617 -5.02 -47.86 17.94
CA GLN A 617 -5.72 -48.35 16.77
C GLN A 617 -7.15 -47.80 16.83
N ASN A 618 -7.51 -46.89 15.92
CA ASN A 618 -8.89 -46.65 15.50
C ASN A 618 -8.92 -46.24 14.03
N PRO A 619 -9.69 -46.93 13.18
CA PRO A 619 -9.79 -46.56 11.75
C PRO A 619 -10.64 -45.31 11.59
N ALA A 620 -10.20 -44.43 10.69
CA ALA A 620 -10.88 -43.19 10.35
C ALA A 620 -12.28 -43.42 9.78
N PRO A 621 -13.26 -42.53 9.99
CA PRO A 621 -14.63 -42.71 9.58
C PRO A 621 -14.76 -42.69 8.04
N LYS A 622 -15.64 -43.57 7.54
CA LYS A 622 -15.86 -43.87 6.11
C LYS A 622 -16.11 -42.65 5.21
N LYS A 623 -16.59 -41.54 5.73
CA LYS A 623 -16.84 -40.30 4.94
C LYS A 623 -15.60 -39.56 4.48
N GLU A 624 -14.47 -39.69 5.16
CA GLU A 624 -13.20 -39.07 4.71
C GLU A 624 -12.51 -39.88 3.60
N ARG A 625 -12.77 -41.17 3.53
CA ARG A 625 -12.23 -42.06 2.50
C ARG A 625 -12.82 -41.78 1.12
N ASP A 626 -14.11 -41.52 1.04
CA ASP A 626 -14.83 -41.27 -0.22
C ASP A 626 -14.41 -39.91 -0.86
N GLY A 627 -14.04 -38.92 -0.03
CA GLY A 627 -13.54 -37.63 -0.51
C GLY A 627 -12.15 -37.69 -1.13
N ILE A 628 -11.31 -38.59 -0.66
CA ILE A 628 -9.93 -38.75 -1.11
C ILE A 628 -9.87 -39.62 -2.38
N GLU A 629 -10.73 -40.63 -2.52
CA GLU A 629 -10.86 -41.43 -3.75
C GLU A 629 -11.35 -40.56 -4.93
N ASN A 630 -12.25 -39.61 -4.69
CA ASN A 630 -12.65 -38.64 -5.72
C ASN A 630 -11.51 -37.68 -6.11
N LEU A 631 -10.63 -37.30 -5.17
CA LEU A 631 -9.48 -36.44 -5.44
C LEU A 631 -8.39 -37.18 -6.23
N ILE A 632 -8.23 -38.49 -6.00
CA ILE A 632 -7.26 -39.35 -6.73
C ILE A 632 -7.72 -39.55 -8.18
N ASN A 633 -9.02 -39.71 -8.41
CA ASN A 633 -9.59 -39.86 -9.75
C ASN A 633 -9.62 -38.56 -10.57
N GLN A 634 -9.45 -37.39 -9.94
CA GLN A 634 -9.28 -36.11 -10.64
C GLN A 634 -7.81 -35.79 -11.01
N ILE A 635 -6.86 -36.58 -10.51
CA ILE A 635 -5.41 -36.40 -10.76
C ILE A 635 -4.91 -37.43 -11.82
N GLN A 636 -5.72 -38.40 -12.17
CA GLN A 636 -5.50 -39.30 -13.33
C GLN A 636 -6.17 -38.74 -14.60
#